data_33fad4edef6233866187533b5a9bb8ee
#
_entry.id   33fad4edef6233866187533b5a9bb8ee
#
_cell.length_a   1.000
_cell.length_b   1.000
_cell.length_c   1.000
_cell.angle_alpha   90.00
_cell.angle_beta   90.00
_cell.angle_gamma   90.00
#
_symmetry.space_group_name_H-M   'P 1'
#
loop_
_entity.id
_entity.type
_entity.pdbx_description
1 polymer ?
#
loop_
_entity_poly.entity_id
_entity_poly.type
_entity_poly.pdbx_seq_one_letter_code
_entity_poly.pdbx_strand_id
1 'polypeptide(L)'
;MMIPELFKKWLPWRFLVRRITGFYGFLDPVTLMARMRQFGKPAEVQEPIELLRAGLIFHARGLVNTRAIQYNLDWVWPFWVVKQFSPKDASFIPRGFSFSHINVTHRNWTAVGHPDLAVYPVIDPRGLVTPLFDAWSIDVWLMTKDKELLLPSREPRAVQTLDLSDELAVTTAIEKNSLSLVCNACVKMDTPAGPMMQMTASGGMQTAAGWLIVSIRPYNPEGIHFIDHLRYDDRRFVINHTHEVKFGTVPEKVLFSTYDHGDVALDLDRPQAENQAACPIGMATAAAFFPIGAKDTTRIDIQVPLNQDTAKAFSGTGRPAAPASRMVSQAAALAIPDAKFQFLYDAAVRTLLLLSADEVVPGPYTYRRFWFRDACLMMNALLGLGLAQRCERLIRGFASRQKLSGYFQSQEGEWDSNGQVLWIAHRFAQCTGQAFPASVFTSLMKGARWIVHKRRSKNDGKPHDGLLPAGFSAEHLGPNDYYFWDDFWGVAGLRAAAELAKNQGSAADQNLFTSQAKDFETCIFTSLAQSPGYQKHRAMPASPYRRMDAGAVGSLVADYPLQITPPNDVRIMNTLSYLMTHCSFGNAFFQDMIHSGINVYLTLAMAQTFLRSRDPRYKDLIQAVADLASPTGQWPEAINPLTGGGCMGDGQHGWAAAEWVMMMRSLFIREEGGKLILGSGLFPEWLEQDTPLSFGPTLVPGGVVSVTFVRSHAGLELFLTASIKGCPLACTAAVPGYRPKDLDTSHAYCLLEPV
;
A
#
# COMPACT_ATOMS: atom_id res chain seq x y z
N MET A 1 13.27 -36.65 -8.28
CA MET A 1 13.51 -37.77 -9.21
C MET A 1 13.28 -37.21 -10.62
N MET A 2 14.39 -36.81 -11.28
CA MET A 2 14.34 -36.28 -12.65
C MET A 2 14.12 -37.43 -13.62
N ILE A 3 12.99 -37.45 -14.32
CA ILE A 3 12.74 -38.36 -15.44
C ILE A 3 13.64 -37.89 -16.60
N PRO A 4 14.52 -38.75 -17.15
CA PRO A 4 15.41 -38.36 -18.24
C PRO A 4 14.61 -37.84 -19.44
N GLU A 5 15.08 -36.79 -20.09
CA GLU A 5 14.39 -36.15 -21.23
C GLU A 5 14.12 -37.08 -22.42
N LEU A 6 14.89 -38.17 -22.57
CA LEU A 6 14.67 -39.19 -23.57
C LEU A 6 13.35 -39.97 -23.40
N PHE A 7 12.87 -40.14 -22.18
CA PHE A 7 11.59 -40.82 -21.91
C PHE A 7 10.37 -39.97 -22.23
N LYS A 8 10.51 -38.61 -22.22
CA LYS A 8 9.41 -37.69 -22.56
C LYS A 8 8.98 -37.74 -24.02
N LYS A 9 9.86 -38.15 -24.93
CA LYS A 9 9.58 -38.21 -26.37
C LYS A 9 8.86 -39.49 -26.81
N TRP A 10 8.92 -40.56 -26.03
CA TRP A 10 8.41 -41.89 -26.45
C TRP A 10 7.10 -42.34 -25.78
N LEU A 11 6.75 -41.77 -24.64
CA LEU A 11 5.46 -42.07 -24.01
C LEU A 11 4.37 -41.16 -24.58
N PRO A 12 3.24 -41.69 -25.04
CA PRO A 12 2.11 -40.89 -25.50
C PRO A 12 1.37 -40.31 -24.27
N TRP A 13 2.11 -39.54 -23.45
CA TRP A 13 1.60 -39.00 -22.19
C TRP A 13 0.32 -38.17 -22.39
N ARG A 14 0.19 -37.48 -23.54
CA ARG A 14 -1.02 -36.75 -23.93
C ARG A 14 -2.23 -37.66 -24.08
N PHE A 15 -2.02 -38.83 -24.65
CA PHE A 15 -3.07 -39.85 -24.78
C PHE A 15 -3.44 -40.46 -23.43
N LEU A 16 -2.46 -40.75 -22.58
CA LEU A 16 -2.66 -41.25 -21.23
C LEU A 16 -3.41 -40.23 -20.35
N VAL A 17 -3.03 -38.95 -20.37
CA VAL A 17 -3.70 -37.91 -19.63
C VAL A 17 -5.14 -37.74 -20.11
N ARG A 18 -5.39 -37.73 -21.42
CA ARG A 18 -6.74 -37.69 -21.99
C ARG A 18 -7.61 -38.87 -21.54
N ARG A 19 -7.04 -40.07 -21.54
CA ARG A 19 -7.77 -41.26 -21.16
C ARG A 19 -8.08 -41.28 -19.65
N ILE A 20 -7.13 -40.90 -18.83
CA ILE A 20 -7.30 -40.82 -17.38
C ILE A 20 -8.34 -39.72 -17.01
N THR A 21 -8.21 -38.53 -17.59
CA THR A 21 -9.16 -37.44 -17.30
C THR A 21 -10.55 -37.73 -17.81
N GLY A 22 -10.67 -38.36 -18.99
CA GLY A 22 -11.95 -38.84 -19.53
C GLY A 22 -12.60 -39.93 -18.65
N PHE A 23 -11.80 -40.82 -18.08
CA PHE A 23 -12.29 -41.86 -17.16
C PHE A 23 -12.85 -41.28 -15.86
N TYR A 24 -12.24 -40.20 -15.36
CA TYR A 24 -12.72 -39.49 -14.15
C TYR A 24 -13.75 -38.39 -14.44
N GLY A 25 -14.20 -38.26 -15.70
CA GLY A 25 -15.21 -37.24 -16.05
C GLY A 25 -14.67 -35.78 -16.06
N PHE A 26 -13.34 -35.60 -16.05
CA PHE A 26 -12.74 -34.25 -16.12
C PHE A 26 -12.52 -33.83 -17.58
N LEU A 27 -12.60 -32.51 -17.82
CA LEU A 27 -12.18 -31.94 -19.10
C LEU A 27 -10.70 -32.22 -19.36
N ASP A 28 -10.35 -32.50 -20.62
CA ASP A 28 -8.95 -32.72 -21.03
C ASP A 28 -8.09 -31.47 -20.71
N PRO A 29 -7.19 -31.54 -19.71
CA PRO A 29 -6.40 -30.38 -19.30
C PRO A 29 -5.49 -29.85 -20.40
N VAL A 30 -5.03 -30.73 -21.31
CA VAL A 30 -4.14 -30.36 -22.41
C VAL A 30 -4.89 -29.53 -23.45
N THR A 31 -6.12 -29.94 -23.78
CA THR A 31 -6.98 -29.18 -24.70
C THR A 31 -7.40 -27.87 -24.06
N LEU A 32 -7.71 -27.86 -22.73
CA LEU A 32 -8.05 -26.65 -22.00
C LEU A 32 -6.88 -25.67 -21.99
N MET A 33 -5.66 -26.11 -21.64
CA MET A 33 -4.45 -25.29 -21.65
C MET A 33 -4.10 -24.78 -23.06
N ALA A 34 -4.28 -25.59 -24.09
CA ALA A 34 -4.05 -25.15 -25.47
C ALA A 34 -5.05 -24.09 -25.92
N ARG A 35 -6.30 -24.17 -25.47
CA ARG A 35 -7.32 -23.17 -25.74
C ARG A 35 -7.07 -21.90 -24.90
N MET A 36 -6.66 -22.02 -23.64
CA MET A 36 -6.33 -20.86 -22.80
C MET A 36 -5.30 -19.95 -23.46
N ARG A 37 -4.28 -20.52 -24.14
CA ARG A 37 -3.30 -19.75 -24.92
C ARG A 37 -3.89 -18.96 -26.08
N GLN A 38 -5.09 -19.32 -26.56
CA GLN A 38 -5.77 -18.61 -27.65
C GLN A 38 -6.61 -17.42 -27.16
N PHE A 39 -6.95 -17.39 -25.88
CA PHE A 39 -7.72 -16.29 -25.28
C PHE A 39 -6.86 -15.07 -24.93
N GLY A 40 -5.54 -15.22 -24.81
CA GLY A 40 -4.59 -14.14 -24.57
C GLY A 40 -3.82 -13.80 -25.84
N LYS A 41 -4.03 -12.65 -26.43
CA LYS A 41 -3.16 -12.10 -27.47
C LYS A 41 -2.54 -10.80 -26.95
N PRO A 42 -1.25 -10.63 -27.15
CA PRO A 42 -0.26 -11.50 -27.82
C PRO A 42 0.16 -12.67 -26.91
N ALA A 43 0.18 -13.89 -27.47
CA ALA A 43 0.53 -15.13 -26.74
C ALA A 43 2.05 -15.34 -26.56
N GLU A 44 2.85 -14.29 -26.74
CA GLU A 44 4.32 -14.40 -26.87
C GLU A 44 5.04 -14.40 -25.51
N VAL A 45 4.38 -13.99 -24.41
CA VAL A 45 4.99 -13.88 -23.08
C VAL A 45 4.38 -14.91 -22.15
N GLN A 46 5.23 -15.59 -21.39
CA GLN A 46 4.80 -16.50 -20.33
C GLN A 46 4.49 -15.73 -19.05
N GLU A 47 3.50 -16.20 -18.28
CA GLU A 47 3.22 -15.67 -16.95
C GLU A 47 4.50 -15.72 -16.09
N PRO A 48 4.81 -14.63 -15.36
CA PRO A 48 5.96 -14.61 -14.47
C PRO A 48 5.90 -15.75 -13.44
N ILE A 49 7.01 -16.44 -13.23
CA ILE A 49 7.07 -17.57 -12.31
C ILE A 49 6.76 -17.14 -10.87
N GLU A 50 7.02 -15.89 -10.55
CA GLU A 50 6.70 -15.28 -9.27
C GLU A 50 5.19 -15.25 -9.01
N LEU A 51 4.38 -14.95 -10.03
CA LEU A 51 2.91 -14.97 -9.92
C LEU A 51 2.39 -16.40 -9.74
N LEU A 52 2.96 -17.35 -10.45
CA LEU A 52 2.58 -18.77 -10.29
C LEU A 52 2.92 -19.27 -8.89
N ARG A 53 4.09 -18.91 -8.35
CA ARG A 53 4.50 -19.25 -6.98
C ARG A 53 3.60 -18.58 -5.95
N ALA A 54 3.33 -17.28 -6.09
CA ALA A 54 2.42 -16.56 -5.20
C ALA A 54 1.03 -17.17 -5.23
N GLY A 55 0.48 -17.44 -6.42
CA GLY A 55 -0.81 -18.09 -6.59
C GLY A 55 -0.87 -19.47 -5.91
N LEU A 56 0.18 -20.28 -6.01
CA LEU A 56 0.25 -21.57 -5.34
C LEU A 56 0.25 -21.44 -3.81
N ILE A 57 1.03 -20.50 -3.26
CA ILE A 57 1.10 -20.26 -1.82
C ILE A 57 -0.25 -19.76 -1.29
N PHE A 58 -0.86 -18.79 -1.97
CA PHE A 58 -2.19 -18.28 -1.59
C PHE A 58 -3.25 -19.37 -1.64
N HIS A 59 -3.20 -20.21 -2.67
CA HIS A 59 -4.12 -21.34 -2.80
C HIS A 59 -3.95 -22.37 -1.68
N ALA A 60 -2.71 -22.74 -1.35
CA ALA A 60 -2.41 -23.66 -0.25
C ALA A 60 -2.90 -23.09 1.10
N ARG A 61 -2.62 -21.81 1.39
CA ARG A 61 -3.17 -21.13 2.58
C ARG A 61 -4.70 -21.14 2.59
N GLY A 62 -5.34 -20.83 1.47
CA GLY A 62 -6.80 -20.87 1.35
C GLY A 62 -7.38 -22.23 1.69
N LEU A 63 -6.73 -23.32 1.28
CA LEU A 63 -7.12 -24.68 1.61
C LEU A 63 -6.99 -24.98 3.10
N VAL A 64 -5.86 -24.59 3.73
CA VAL A 64 -5.64 -24.76 5.16
C VAL A 64 -6.67 -23.96 5.96
N ASN A 65 -6.86 -22.67 5.64
CA ASN A 65 -7.84 -21.82 6.30
C ASN A 65 -9.26 -22.39 6.19
N THR A 66 -9.65 -22.83 5.00
CA THR A 66 -10.99 -23.40 4.78
C THR A 66 -11.20 -24.63 5.64
N ARG A 67 -10.23 -25.57 5.66
CA ARG A 67 -10.35 -26.79 6.47
C ARG A 67 -10.35 -26.50 7.97
N ALA A 68 -9.37 -25.72 8.45
CA ALA A 68 -9.26 -25.43 9.87
C ALA A 68 -10.50 -24.71 10.40
N ILE A 69 -11.01 -23.72 9.69
CA ILE A 69 -12.14 -22.89 10.15
C ILE A 69 -13.48 -23.61 9.95
N GLN A 70 -13.69 -24.27 8.82
CA GLN A 70 -14.97 -24.91 8.50
C GLN A 70 -15.36 -26.01 9.48
N TYR A 71 -14.39 -26.74 10.03
CA TYR A 71 -14.63 -27.80 11.02
C TYR A 71 -14.64 -27.31 12.47
N ASN A 72 -14.32 -26.04 12.72
CA ASN A 72 -14.17 -25.46 14.05
C ASN A 72 -14.89 -24.09 14.14
N LEU A 73 -16.13 -24.03 13.69
CA LEU A 73 -16.92 -22.78 13.69
C LEU A 73 -17.30 -22.30 15.11
N ASP A 74 -17.18 -23.14 16.09
CA ASP A 74 -17.38 -22.86 17.52
C ASP A 74 -16.20 -22.12 18.17
N TRP A 75 -15.02 -22.13 17.52
CA TRP A 75 -13.86 -21.38 17.99
C TRP A 75 -14.06 -19.86 17.92
N VAL A 76 -13.26 -19.12 18.65
CA VAL A 76 -13.19 -17.66 18.53
C VAL A 76 -12.32 -17.32 17.33
N TRP A 77 -12.95 -16.91 16.26
CA TRP A 77 -12.31 -16.46 15.02
C TRP A 77 -12.35 -14.94 14.90
N PRO A 78 -11.47 -14.31 14.08
CA PRO A 78 -11.57 -12.89 13.77
C PRO A 78 -12.93 -12.51 13.19
N PHE A 79 -13.36 -11.28 13.41
CA PHE A 79 -14.70 -10.82 13.00
C PHE A 79 -14.94 -10.94 11.48
N TRP A 80 -13.91 -10.73 10.65
CA TRP A 80 -14.04 -10.88 9.20
C TRP A 80 -14.26 -12.32 8.74
N VAL A 81 -13.80 -13.29 9.52
CA VAL A 81 -14.05 -14.70 9.26
C VAL A 81 -15.50 -15.07 9.58
N VAL A 82 -15.97 -14.68 10.75
CA VAL A 82 -17.33 -14.97 11.22
C VAL A 82 -18.39 -14.43 10.25
N LYS A 83 -18.21 -13.22 9.77
CA LYS A 83 -19.10 -12.57 8.81
C LYS A 83 -19.25 -13.36 7.51
N GLN A 84 -18.17 -13.94 6.99
CA GLN A 84 -18.17 -14.71 5.75
C GLN A 84 -18.98 -16.01 5.82
N PHE A 85 -19.33 -16.47 7.02
CA PHE A 85 -20.19 -17.64 7.23
C PHE A 85 -21.67 -17.28 7.43
N SER A 86 -22.01 -16.01 7.58
CA SER A 86 -23.37 -15.54 7.75
C SER A 86 -24.04 -15.21 6.40
N PRO A 87 -25.08 -15.94 5.96
CA PRO A 87 -25.77 -15.63 4.69
C PRO A 87 -26.45 -14.24 4.65
N LYS A 88 -26.56 -13.58 5.80
CA LYS A 88 -27.14 -12.23 5.94
C LYS A 88 -26.11 -11.12 5.80
N ASP A 89 -24.81 -11.45 5.80
CA ASP A 89 -23.74 -10.48 5.70
C ASP A 89 -23.31 -10.28 4.23
N ALA A 90 -22.97 -9.05 3.86
CA ALA A 90 -22.52 -8.71 2.51
C ALA A 90 -21.21 -9.40 2.12
N SER A 91 -20.40 -9.84 3.09
CA SER A 91 -19.18 -10.59 2.86
C SER A 91 -19.37 -12.10 2.68
N PHE A 92 -20.61 -12.60 2.79
CA PHE A 92 -20.90 -14.03 2.59
C PHE A 92 -20.55 -14.48 1.18
N ILE A 93 -19.79 -15.55 1.07
CA ILE A 93 -19.42 -16.20 -0.19
C ILE A 93 -19.87 -17.66 -0.13
N PRO A 94 -20.79 -18.12 -1.02
CA PRO A 94 -21.10 -19.53 -1.16
C PRO A 94 -19.84 -20.33 -1.51
N ARG A 95 -19.59 -21.42 -0.77
CA ARG A 95 -18.29 -22.09 -0.83
C ARG A 95 -18.26 -23.39 -1.63
N GLY A 96 -19.20 -23.78 -2.35
CA GLY A 96 -19.23 -25.00 -3.16
C GLY A 96 -17.84 -25.59 -3.48
N PHE A 97 -17.35 -25.40 -4.68
CA PHE A 97 -15.98 -25.77 -5.08
C PHE A 97 -14.97 -24.60 -4.99
N SER A 98 -15.32 -23.54 -4.29
CA SER A 98 -14.45 -22.35 -4.14
C SER A 98 -13.28 -22.66 -3.21
N PHE A 99 -12.07 -22.47 -3.71
CA PHE A 99 -10.83 -22.44 -2.93
C PHE A 99 -10.44 -21.02 -2.54
N SER A 100 -11.41 -20.11 -2.50
CA SER A 100 -11.15 -18.71 -2.16
C SER A 100 -10.70 -18.58 -0.70
N HIS A 101 -9.85 -17.60 -0.45
CA HIS A 101 -9.41 -17.23 0.89
C HIS A 101 -10.60 -16.77 1.72
N ILE A 102 -10.65 -17.20 2.98
CA ILE A 102 -11.69 -16.77 3.90
C ILE A 102 -11.49 -15.31 4.30
N ASN A 103 -10.26 -14.85 4.42
CA ASN A 103 -9.90 -13.55 4.98
C ASN A 103 -9.64 -12.42 3.97
N VAL A 104 -9.98 -12.58 2.69
CA VAL A 104 -9.66 -11.59 1.65
C VAL A 104 -10.56 -10.35 1.61
N THR A 105 -11.71 -10.36 2.28
CA THR A 105 -12.72 -9.29 2.15
C THR A 105 -12.62 -8.19 3.21
N HIS A 106 -11.74 -8.30 4.21
CA HIS A 106 -11.65 -7.35 5.32
C HIS A 106 -10.21 -7.07 5.75
N ARG A 107 -9.34 -6.74 4.81
CA ARG A 107 -7.93 -6.38 5.07
C ARG A 107 -7.81 -4.93 5.52
N ASN A 108 -8.27 -4.63 6.72
CA ASN A 108 -8.32 -3.27 7.28
C ASN A 108 -7.44 -3.10 8.52
N TRP A 109 -6.44 -3.94 8.70
CA TRP A 109 -5.51 -3.82 9.82
C TRP A 109 -4.63 -2.59 9.71
N THR A 110 -4.21 -2.09 10.84
CA THR A 110 -3.33 -0.95 10.98
C THR A 110 -2.00 -1.41 11.53
N ALA A 111 -0.91 -1.02 10.89
CA ALA A 111 0.43 -1.23 11.43
C ALA A 111 0.79 -0.15 12.45
N VAL A 112 1.44 -0.58 13.52
CA VAL A 112 2.20 0.27 14.44
C VAL A 112 3.69 0.00 14.28
N GLY A 113 4.53 0.95 14.63
CA GLY A 113 5.97 0.78 14.45
C GLY A 113 6.74 2.07 14.67
N HIS A 114 8.02 2.02 14.33
CA HIS A 114 8.91 3.18 14.36
C HIS A 114 9.52 3.42 12.98
N PRO A 115 9.70 4.68 12.53
CA PRO A 115 10.25 5.00 11.20
C PRO A 115 11.65 4.44 10.90
N ASP A 116 12.38 4.02 11.92
CA ASP A 116 13.70 3.40 11.79
C ASP A 116 13.69 1.89 12.05
N LEU A 117 12.52 1.25 12.18
CA LEU A 117 12.38 -0.17 12.45
C LEU A 117 11.52 -0.85 11.39
N ALA A 118 12.08 -1.76 10.61
CA ALA A 118 11.36 -2.54 9.61
C ALA A 118 10.62 -3.75 10.21
N VAL A 119 9.91 -3.54 11.32
CA VAL A 119 9.01 -4.53 11.95
C VAL A 119 7.68 -3.86 12.23
N TYR A 120 6.60 -4.50 11.81
CA TYR A 120 5.28 -3.91 11.78
C TYR A 120 4.26 -4.82 12.49
N PRO A 121 4.06 -4.69 13.82
CA PRO A 121 2.88 -5.25 14.46
C PRO A 121 1.62 -4.70 13.80
N VAL A 122 0.63 -5.57 13.53
CA VAL A 122 -0.63 -5.17 12.93
C VAL A 122 -1.79 -5.40 13.89
N ILE A 123 -2.75 -4.48 13.89
CA ILE A 123 -3.92 -4.50 14.74
C ILE A 123 -5.16 -4.50 13.86
N ASP A 124 -6.05 -5.46 14.04
CA ASP A 124 -7.31 -5.53 13.31
C ASP A 124 -8.34 -4.54 13.87
N PRO A 125 -9.47 -4.28 13.17
CA PRO A 125 -10.50 -3.36 13.63
C PRO A 125 -11.23 -3.78 14.92
N ARG A 126 -10.91 -4.94 15.50
CA ARG A 126 -11.45 -5.43 16.76
C ARG A 126 -10.40 -5.54 17.87
N GLY A 127 -9.17 -5.10 17.60
CA GLY A 127 -8.09 -5.09 18.57
C GLY A 127 -7.31 -6.40 18.67
N LEU A 128 -7.48 -7.32 17.73
CA LEU A 128 -6.61 -8.48 17.58
C LEU A 128 -5.23 -8.01 17.15
N VAL A 129 -4.19 -8.34 17.92
CA VAL A 129 -2.81 -7.90 17.67
C VAL A 129 -1.96 -9.04 17.15
N THR A 130 -1.38 -8.89 15.97
CA THR A 130 -0.34 -9.77 15.42
C THR A 130 1.01 -9.07 15.58
N PRO A 131 1.86 -9.47 16.55
CA PRO A 131 3.05 -8.69 16.91
C PRO A 131 4.22 -8.85 15.94
N LEU A 132 4.27 -9.97 15.21
CA LEU A 132 5.38 -10.33 14.34
C LEU A 132 4.88 -10.70 12.94
N PHE A 133 5.74 -10.60 11.95
CA PHE A 133 5.40 -10.97 10.59
C PHE A 133 5.02 -12.45 10.47
N ASP A 134 3.87 -12.71 9.86
CA ASP A 134 3.31 -14.06 9.65
C ASP A 134 3.32 -14.93 10.92
N ALA A 135 2.99 -14.34 12.07
CA ALA A 135 2.97 -15.00 13.36
C ALA A 135 1.53 -15.22 13.89
N TRP A 136 1.47 -15.70 15.09
CA TRP A 136 0.26 -15.85 15.91
C TRP A 136 -0.24 -14.48 16.41
N SER A 137 -1.44 -14.44 17.01
CA SER A 137 -2.03 -13.20 17.52
C SER A 137 -2.37 -13.25 19.00
N ILE A 138 -2.52 -12.06 19.59
CA ILE A 138 -3.03 -11.82 20.93
C ILE A 138 -4.45 -11.29 20.79
N ASP A 139 -5.39 -11.89 21.53
CA ASP A 139 -6.77 -11.44 21.69
C ASP A 139 -7.08 -11.19 23.16
N VAL A 140 -7.91 -10.20 23.46
CA VAL A 140 -8.24 -9.83 24.84
C VAL A 140 -9.75 -9.88 25.04
N TRP A 141 -10.18 -10.52 26.13
CA TRP A 141 -11.58 -10.78 26.43
C TRP A 141 -11.94 -10.34 27.84
N LEU A 142 -13.24 -10.22 28.13
CA LEU A 142 -13.76 -10.10 29.47
C LEU A 142 -14.74 -11.22 29.75
N MET A 143 -14.71 -11.76 30.99
CA MET A 143 -15.64 -12.73 31.46
C MET A 143 -16.08 -12.40 32.92
N THR A 144 -17.37 -12.28 33.15
CA THR A 144 -17.91 -12.14 34.50
C THR A 144 -17.97 -13.51 35.25
N LYS A 145 -18.09 -13.49 36.57
CA LYS A 145 -18.33 -14.71 37.35
C LYS A 145 -19.63 -15.40 36.96
N ASP A 146 -20.59 -14.66 36.44
CA ASP A 146 -21.87 -15.17 35.94
C ASP A 146 -21.79 -15.66 34.49
N LYS A 147 -20.56 -15.77 33.93
CA LYS A 147 -20.25 -16.28 32.57
C LYS A 147 -20.69 -15.36 31.40
N GLU A 148 -21.00 -14.10 31.63
CA GLU A 148 -21.15 -13.16 30.56
C GLU A 148 -19.78 -12.92 29.90
N LEU A 149 -19.71 -13.05 28.56
CA LEU A 149 -18.49 -12.90 27.78
C LEU A 149 -18.56 -11.68 26.87
N LEU A 150 -17.49 -10.89 26.86
CA LEU A 150 -17.20 -9.92 25.81
C LEU A 150 -16.03 -10.49 24.99
N LEU A 151 -16.33 -10.89 23.77
CA LEU A 151 -15.37 -11.38 22.77
C LEU A 151 -15.34 -10.37 21.61
N PRO A 152 -14.28 -9.58 21.43
CA PRO A 152 -14.22 -8.49 20.45
C PRO A 152 -14.67 -8.88 19.05
N SER A 153 -14.26 -10.05 18.56
CA SER A 153 -14.59 -10.53 17.22
C SER A 153 -16.09 -10.82 17.02
N ARG A 154 -16.85 -11.03 18.10
CA ARG A 154 -18.30 -11.31 18.07
C ARG A 154 -19.15 -10.06 18.30
N GLU A 155 -18.52 -8.95 18.71
CA GLU A 155 -19.27 -7.73 18.98
C GLU A 155 -19.49 -6.94 17.67
N PRO A 156 -20.66 -6.31 17.48
CA PRO A 156 -21.02 -5.66 16.23
C PRO A 156 -20.21 -4.38 15.98
N ARG A 157 -19.77 -3.71 17.03
CA ARG A 157 -19.07 -2.43 16.96
C ARG A 157 -17.82 -2.41 17.84
N ALA A 158 -16.80 -1.73 17.38
CA ALA A 158 -15.65 -1.26 18.13
C ALA A 158 -15.32 0.16 17.67
N VAL A 159 -14.83 0.98 18.56
CA VAL A 159 -14.27 2.30 18.24
C VAL A 159 -12.76 2.16 18.20
N GLN A 160 -12.17 2.53 17.07
CA GLN A 160 -10.72 2.47 16.91
C GLN A 160 -10.20 3.86 16.55
N THR A 161 -9.12 4.27 17.20
CA THR A 161 -8.45 5.55 17.00
C THR A 161 -6.96 5.35 16.83
N LEU A 162 -6.32 6.21 16.04
CA LEU A 162 -4.89 6.29 15.87
C LEU A 162 -4.38 7.55 16.61
N ASP A 163 -3.50 7.36 17.57
CA ASP A 163 -2.72 8.44 18.17
C ASP A 163 -1.54 8.75 17.27
N LEU A 164 -1.44 9.99 16.85
CA LEU A 164 -0.42 10.52 15.96
C LEU A 164 0.75 11.22 16.70
N SER A 165 0.83 11.04 18.01
CA SER A 165 1.96 11.53 18.82
C SER A 165 3.26 10.75 18.55
N ASP A 166 4.25 10.88 19.41
CA ASP A 166 5.59 10.28 19.22
C ASP A 166 5.58 8.77 18.96
N GLU A 167 4.64 8.07 19.56
CA GLU A 167 4.45 6.64 19.40
C GLU A 167 3.14 6.41 18.66
N LEU A 168 3.20 6.00 17.41
CA LEU A 168 2.02 5.56 16.68
C LEU A 168 1.30 4.48 17.49
N ALA A 169 0.23 4.85 18.17
CA ALA A 169 -0.54 3.95 19.02
C ALA A 169 -1.95 3.78 18.47
N VAL A 170 -2.40 2.54 18.39
CA VAL A 170 -3.78 2.22 18.04
C VAL A 170 -4.54 1.86 19.31
N THR A 171 -5.62 2.58 19.58
CA THR A 171 -6.54 2.29 20.67
C THR A 171 -7.83 1.70 20.11
N THR A 172 -8.25 0.56 20.65
CA THR A 172 -9.52 -0.10 20.32
C THR A 172 -10.37 -0.17 21.58
N ALA A 173 -11.58 0.40 21.55
CA ALA A 173 -12.53 0.40 22.64
C ALA A 173 -13.81 -0.36 22.26
N ILE A 174 -14.29 -1.21 23.15
CA ILE A 174 -15.49 -2.03 22.96
C ILE A 174 -16.29 -2.03 24.25
N GLU A 175 -17.59 -1.81 24.12
CA GLU A 175 -18.55 -1.85 25.21
C GLU A 175 -19.65 -2.87 24.92
N LYS A 176 -20.04 -3.60 25.96
CA LYS A 176 -21.17 -4.53 25.93
C LYS A 176 -21.82 -4.56 27.31
N ASN A 177 -23.07 -4.14 27.41
CA ASN A 177 -23.82 -4.09 28.67
C ASN A 177 -23.03 -3.34 29.77
N SER A 178 -22.62 -4.08 30.81
CA SER A 178 -21.85 -3.60 31.97
C SER A 178 -20.32 -3.77 31.80
N LEU A 179 -19.86 -4.26 30.65
CA LEU A 179 -18.47 -4.57 30.37
C LEU A 179 -17.86 -3.52 29.43
N SER A 180 -16.66 -3.05 29.74
CA SER A 180 -15.88 -2.15 28.87
C SER A 180 -14.45 -2.67 28.72
N LEU A 181 -13.96 -2.74 27.49
CA LEU A 181 -12.61 -3.17 27.15
C LEU A 181 -11.93 -2.09 26.32
N VAL A 182 -10.75 -1.66 26.75
CA VAL A 182 -9.89 -0.74 25.99
C VAL A 182 -8.51 -1.36 25.84
N CYS A 183 -8.07 -1.52 24.60
CA CYS A 183 -6.74 -2.00 24.24
C CYS A 183 -5.98 -0.93 23.51
N ASN A 184 -4.76 -0.61 23.95
CA ASN A 184 -3.84 0.31 23.27
C ASN A 184 -2.58 -0.45 22.92
N ALA A 185 -2.11 -0.34 21.66
CA ALA A 185 -0.89 -1.02 21.20
C ALA A 185 0.02 -0.07 20.44
N CYS A 186 1.31 -0.10 20.75
CA CYS A 186 2.38 0.69 20.11
C CYS A 186 3.71 -0.07 20.09
N VAL A 187 4.73 0.52 19.47
CA VAL A 187 6.11 0.04 19.49
C VAL A 187 6.99 1.00 20.28
N LYS A 188 7.71 0.46 21.27
CA LYS A 188 8.72 1.17 22.07
C LYS A 188 10.11 0.78 21.60
N MET A 189 10.95 1.77 21.29
CA MET A 189 12.34 1.57 20.85
C MET A 189 13.31 1.49 22.01
N ASP A 190 13.16 2.38 22.99
CA ASP A 190 14.13 2.62 24.07
C ASP A 190 13.79 1.78 25.31
N THR A 191 13.78 0.45 25.15
CA THR A 191 13.65 -0.45 26.30
C THR A 191 14.99 -1.16 26.58
N PRO A 192 15.25 -1.57 27.83
CA PRO A 192 16.48 -2.30 28.18
C PRO A 192 16.67 -3.61 27.38
N ALA A 193 15.58 -4.16 26.84
CA ALA A 193 15.57 -5.41 26.06
C ALA A 193 15.54 -5.16 24.53
N GLY A 194 15.69 -3.90 24.08
CA GLY A 194 15.58 -3.51 22.67
C GLY A 194 14.11 -3.19 22.26
N PRO A 195 13.83 -3.13 20.96
CA PRO A 195 12.48 -2.81 20.48
C PRO A 195 11.42 -3.80 20.98
N MET A 196 10.31 -3.27 21.46
CA MET A 196 9.19 -4.04 22.04
C MET A 196 7.87 -3.57 21.46
N MET A 197 7.00 -4.49 21.07
CA MET A 197 5.58 -4.18 20.97
C MET A 197 5.03 -4.15 22.40
N GLN A 198 4.43 -3.03 22.77
CA GLN A 198 3.75 -2.83 24.03
C GLN A 198 2.26 -2.72 23.79
N MET A 199 1.50 -3.52 24.52
CA MET A 199 0.04 -3.46 24.56
C MET A 199 -0.40 -3.22 25.99
N THR A 200 -1.35 -2.32 26.18
CA THR A 200 -2.04 -2.12 27.46
C THR A 200 -3.49 -2.51 27.26
N ALA A 201 -3.99 -3.44 28.07
CA ALA A 201 -5.38 -3.83 28.10
C ALA A 201 -6.03 -3.38 29.41
N SER A 202 -7.15 -2.67 29.33
CA SER A 202 -7.94 -2.21 30.47
C SER A 202 -9.35 -2.78 30.38
N GLY A 203 -9.74 -3.58 31.35
CA GLY A 203 -11.08 -4.16 31.45
C GLY A 203 -11.84 -3.56 32.62
N GLY A 204 -13.05 -3.07 32.38
CA GLY A 204 -13.95 -2.52 33.41
C GLY A 204 -15.22 -3.36 33.53
N MET A 205 -15.69 -3.53 34.79
CA MET A 205 -16.92 -4.25 35.13
C MET A 205 -17.78 -3.39 36.07
N GLN A 206 -19.02 -3.07 35.66
CA GLN A 206 -19.89 -2.18 36.45
C GLN A 206 -20.74 -2.92 37.49
N THR A 207 -21.06 -4.19 37.29
CA THR A 207 -22.05 -4.92 38.11
C THR A 207 -21.47 -6.13 38.81
N ALA A 208 -20.73 -6.97 38.12
CA ALA A 208 -20.21 -8.25 38.63
C ALA A 208 -18.69 -8.24 38.66
N ALA A 209 -18.06 -9.02 39.53
CA ALA A 209 -16.63 -9.31 39.43
C ALA A 209 -16.35 -10.33 38.31
N GLY A 210 -15.12 -10.42 37.85
CA GLY A 210 -14.74 -11.38 36.82
C GLY A 210 -13.26 -11.29 36.45
N TRP A 211 -12.94 -11.46 35.19
CA TRP A 211 -11.57 -11.49 34.70
C TRP A 211 -11.39 -10.75 33.37
N LEU A 212 -10.27 -10.06 33.24
CA LEU A 212 -9.64 -9.72 31.96
C LEU A 212 -8.83 -10.95 31.54
N ILE A 213 -9.01 -11.39 30.30
CA ILE A 213 -8.39 -12.62 29.79
C ILE A 213 -7.52 -12.22 28.57
N VAL A 214 -6.24 -12.59 28.61
CA VAL A 214 -5.33 -12.45 27.47
C VAL A 214 -5.12 -13.81 26.83
N SER A 215 -5.50 -13.95 25.57
CA SER A 215 -5.47 -15.22 24.86
C SER A 215 -4.46 -15.21 23.71
N ILE A 216 -3.75 -16.35 23.52
CA ILE A 216 -2.86 -16.61 22.37
C ILE A 216 -3.64 -17.39 21.33
N ARG A 217 -3.60 -16.90 20.07
CA ARG A 217 -4.43 -17.39 18.98
C ARG A 217 -3.58 -17.92 17.81
N PRO A 218 -3.88 -19.14 17.27
CA PRO A 218 -3.12 -19.76 16.18
C PRO A 218 -3.56 -19.22 14.81
N TYR A 219 -3.65 -17.91 14.67
CA TYR A 219 -4.03 -17.27 13.41
C TYR A 219 -3.57 -15.81 13.39
N ASN A 220 -3.56 -15.23 12.19
CA ASN A 220 -3.24 -13.85 11.90
C ASN A 220 -4.15 -13.31 10.77
N PRO A 221 -3.97 -12.07 10.27
CA PRO A 221 -4.81 -11.52 9.19
C PRO A 221 -4.86 -12.35 7.89
N GLU A 222 -3.84 -13.17 7.61
CA GLU A 222 -3.82 -14.06 6.43
C GLU A 222 -4.41 -15.46 6.69
N GLY A 223 -4.68 -15.80 7.94
CA GLY A 223 -5.29 -17.06 8.32
C GLY A 223 -4.53 -17.82 9.40
N ILE A 224 -4.53 -19.15 9.28
CA ILE A 224 -3.91 -20.03 10.27
C ILE A 224 -2.40 -19.84 10.31
N HIS A 225 -1.89 -19.66 11.52
CA HIS A 225 -0.47 -19.74 11.86
C HIS A 225 -0.27 -20.81 12.94
N PHE A 226 0.59 -21.78 12.68
CA PHE A 226 0.70 -22.96 13.55
C PHE A 226 1.41 -22.65 14.87
N ILE A 227 0.78 -23.08 15.96
CA ILE A 227 1.33 -23.08 17.31
C ILE A 227 1.41 -24.54 17.80
N ASP A 228 2.62 -25.11 17.73
CA ASP A 228 2.87 -26.50 18.12
C ASP A 228 3.10 -26.66 19.61
N HIS A 229 3.65 -25.61 20.24
CA HIS A 229 4.00 -25.66 21.66
C HIS A 229 3.71 -24.33 22.35
N LEU A 230 3.04 -24.41 23.52
CA LEU A 230 2.79 -23.29 24.43
C LEU A 230 3.23 -23.68 25.84
N ARG A 231 3.89 -22.77 26.54
CA ARG A 231 4.30 -22.91 27.93
C ARG A 231 4.14 -21.59 28.68
N TYR A 232 3.70 -21.69 29.95
CA TYR A 232 3.72 -20.55 30.86
C TYR A 232 4.89 -20.70 31.84
N ASP A 233 5.68 -19.64 32.01
CA ASP A 233 6.84 -19.60 32.88
C ASP A 233 7.12 -18.15 33.27
N ASP A 234 7.25 -17.91 34.57
CA ASP A 234 7.63 -16.60 35.14
C ASP A 234 6.95 -15.39 34.48
N ARG A 235 5.62 -15.32 34.54
CA ARG A 235 4.77 -14.25 33.99
C ARG A 235 4.87 -14.07 32.46
N ARG A 236 5.19 -15.14 31.74
CA ARG A 236 5.22 -15.10 30.28
C ARG A 236 4.68 -16.37 29.65
N PHE A 237 4.05 -16.21 28.50
CA PHE A 237 3.87 -17.32 27.57
C PHE A 237 5.12 -17.44 26.70
N VAL A 238 5.58 -18.66 26.48
CA VAL A 238 6.60 -19.03 25.51
C VAL A 238 5.92 -19.82 24.39
N ILE A 239 6.03 -19.33 23.16
CA ILE A 239 5.34 -19.84 21.98
C ILE A 239 6.36 -20.44 21.03
N ASN A 240 6.16 -21.69 20.64
CA ASN A 240 7.06 -22.43 19.74
C ASN A 240 8.54 -22.33 20.14
N HIS A 241 8.83 -22.29 21.45
CA HIS A 241 10.15 -22.18 22.07
C HIS A 241 10.96 -20.90 21.72
N THR A 242 10.45 -20.00 20.91
CA THR A 242 11.18 -18.85 20.35
C THR A 242 10.57 -17.50 20.69
N HIS A 243 9.27 -17.38 20.80
CA HIS A 243 8.58 -16.12 21.02
C HIS A 243 8.06 -16.02 22.45
N GLU A 244 8.06 -14.81 22.99
CA GLU A 244 7.61 -14.54 24.36
C GLU A 244 6.52 -13.46 24.38
N VAL A 245 5.51 -13.68 25.24
CA VAL A 245 4.52 -12.65 25.62
C VAL A 245 4.63 -12.47 27.13
N LYS A 246 5.12 -11.31 27.56
CA LYS A 246 5.38 -10.99 28.98
C LYS A 246 4.24 -10.18 29.55
N PHE A 247 3.87 -10.46 30.80
CA PHE A 247 2.85 -9.75 31.55
C PHE A 247 3.47 -8.92 32.67
N GLY A 248 3.02 -7.67 32.83
CA GLY A 248 3.42 -6.82 33.94
C GLY A 248 2.94 -7.33 35.30
N THR A 249 1.86 -8.12 35.31
CA THR A 249 1.22 -8.69 36.51
C THR A 249 1.13 -10.20 36.39
N VAL A 250 1.19 -10.92 37.51
CA VAL A 250 0.98 -12.40 37.56
C VAL A 250 -0.49 -12.68 37.31
N PRO A 251 -0.86 -13.54 36.33
CA PRO A 251 -2.24 -14.01 36.20
C PRO A 251 -2.66 -14.89 37.38
N GLU A 252 -3.94 -14.83 37.72
CA GLU A 252 -4.54 -15.71 38.75
C GLU A 252 -4.51 -17.18 38.35
N LYS A 253 -4.79 -17.44 37.06
CA LYS A 253 -4.70 -18.77 36.45
C LYS A 253 -4.32 -18.69 34.99
N VAL A 254 -3.80 -19.77 34.44
CA VAL A 254 -3.57 -19.95 33.00
C VAL A 254 -4.23 -21.24 32.53
N LEU A 255 -4.77 -21.20 31.32
CA LEU A 255 -5.37 -22.37 30.67
C LEU A 255 -4.71 -22.61 29.32
N PHE A 256 -4.61 -23.89 28.95
CA PHE A 256 -4.09 -24.33 27.66
C PHE A 256 -5.08 -25.29 27.01
N SER A 257 -5.18 -25.25 25.68
CA SER A 257 -5.96 -26.22 24.94
C SER A 257 -5.26 -26.63 23.65
N THR A 258 -5.53 -27.84 23.20
CA THR A 258 -5.05 -28.41 21.95
C THR A 258 -6.23 -28.61 21.00
N TYR A 259 -5.93 -28.89 19.74
CA TYR A 259 -6.95 -29.12 18.71
C TYR A 259 -7.99 -30.16 19.12
N ASP A 260 -7.57 -31.25 19.76
CA ASP A 260 -8.45 -32.35 20.14
C ASP A 260 -9.46 -31.96 21.26
N HIS A 261 -9.13 -30.96 22.05
CA HIS A 261 -10.00 -30.43 23.11
C HIS A 261 -10.75 -29.15 22.68
N GLY A 262 -10.48 -28.65 21.44
CA GLY A 262 -11.07 -27.43 20.91
C GLY A 262 -10.41 -26.16 21.41
N ASP A 263 -11.03 -25.01 21.12
CA ASP A 263 -10.55 -23.71 21.57
C ASP A 263 -10.54 -23.58 23.08
N VAL A 264 -9.53 -22.96 23.68
CA VAL A 264 -9.50 -22.65 25.11
C VAL A 264 -10.73 -21.86 25.57
N ALA A 265 -11.37 -21.11 24.68
CA ALA A 265 -12.59 -20.34 24.94
C ALA A 265 -13.82 -21.21 25.18
N LEU A 266 -13.81 -22.51 24.85
CA LEU A 266 -14.96 -23.41 25.02
C LEU A 266 -15.13 -23.84 26.48
N ASP A 267 -14.06 -23.78 27.29
CA ASP A 267 -14.12 -24.18 28.71
C ASP A 267 -13.20 -23.29 29.56
N LEU A 268 -13.59 -22.04 29.73
CA LEU A 268 -12.87 -21.04 30.53
C LEU A 268 -12.98 -21.23 32.03
N ASP A 269 -13.95 -22.04 32.50
CA ASP A 269 -14.20 -22.28 33.94
C ASP A 269 -13.36 -23.39 34.53
N ARG A 270 -12.76 -24.22 33.72
CA ARG A 270 -11.98 -25.35 34.19
C ARG A 270 -10.83 -24.90 35.10
N PRO A 271 -10.47 -25.72 36.12
CA PRO A 271 -9.31 -25.42 36.93
C PRO A 271 -8.01 -25.51 36.12
N GLN A 272 -7.00 -24.78 36.55
CA GLN A 272 -5.67 -24.92 35.97
C GLN A 272 -5.11 -26.29 36.31
N ALA A 273 -4.76 -27.09 35.29
CA ALA A 273 -4.18 -28.43 35.47
C ALA A 273 -2.71 -28.48 35.01
N GLU A 274 -2.36 -27.69 33.98
CA GLU A 274 -1.05 -27.76 33.31
C GLU A 274 -0.50 -26.36 33.03
N ASN A 275 0.82 -26.25 32.89
CA ASN A 275 1.52 -25.03 32.53
C ASN A 275 2.05 -25.05 31.09
N GLN A 276 1.67 -26.03 30.30
CA GLN A 276 2.09 -26.18 28.92
C GLN A 276 1.09 -26.99 28.10
N ALA A 277 1.14 -26.85 26.78
CA ALA A 277 0.46 -27.71 25.81
C ALA A 277 1.37 -27.98 24.60
N ALA A 278 1.33 -29.23 24.13
CA ALA A 278 1.93 -29.61 22.86
C ALA A 278 0.81 -30.07 21.91
N CYS A 279 0.76 -29.50 20.71
CA CYS A 279 -0.28 -29.76 19.72
C CYS A 279 0.36 -30.07 18.36
N PRO A 280 0.50 -31.34 17.97
CA PRO A 280 1.13 -31.74 16.71
C PRO A 280 0.41 -31.19 15.45
N ILE A 281 -0.85 -30.80 15.59
CA ILE A 281 -1.65 -30.19 14.52
C ILE A 281 -1.34 -28.68 14.38
N GLY A 282 -0.68 -28.08 15.41
CA GLY A 282 -0.32 -26.67 15.37
C GLY A 282 -1.45 -25.71 15.74
N MET A 283 -2.49 -26.18 16.44
CA MET A 283 -3.65 -25.38 16.81
C MET A 283 -3.77 -25.23 18.35
N ALA A 284 -2.64 -25.08 19.03
CA ALA A 284 -2.66 -24.81 20.46
C ALA A 284 -3.18 -23.40 20.76
N THR A 285 -3.96 -23.26 21.83
CA THR A 285 -4.47 -21.98 22.35
C THR A 285 -4.17 -21.87 23.85
N ALA A 286 -4.03 -20.64 24.35
CA ALA A 286 -3.84 -20.39 25.78
C ALA A 286 -4.62 -19.14 26.20
N ALA A 287 -4.92 -19.06 27.52
CA ALA A 287 -5.57 -17.92 28.14
C ALA A 287 -4.96 -17.64 29.52
N ALA A 288 -4.62 -16.39 29.80
CA ALA A 288 -4.17 -15.90 31.11
C ALA A 288 -5.25 -15.00 31.71
N PHE A 289 -5.61 -15.22 32.97
CA PHE A 289 -6.73 -14.60 33.66
C PHE A 289 -6.23 -13.59 34.70
N PHE A 290 -6.75 -12.38 34.66
CA PHE A 290 -6.42 -11.30 35.58
C PHE A 290 -7.73 -10.85 36.27
N PRO A 291 -7.83 -10.89 37.59
CA PRO A 291 -9.09 -10.62 38.29
C PRO A 291 -9.49 -9.14 38.20
N ILE A 292 -10.80 -8.92 38.09
CA ILE A 292 -11.43 -7.60 38.12
C ILE A 292 -12.51 -7.65 39.22
N GLY A 293 -12.48 -6.70 40.18
CA GLY A 293 -13.50 -6.49 41.16
C GLY A 293 -14.83 -6.00 40.58
N ALA A 294 -15.92 -6.16 41.28
CA ALA A 294 -17.20 -5.52 40.95
C ALA A 294 -17.06 -3.99 41.07
N LYS A 295 -17.54 -3.24 40.05
CA LYS A 295 -17.40 -1.77 39.93
C LYS A 295 -15.95 -1.31 39.89
N ASP A 296 -15.08 -2.13 39.30
CA ASP A 296 -13.65 -1.89 39.26
C ASP A 296 -13.10 -2.02 37.83
N THR A 297 -11.86 -1.56 37.63
CA THR A 297 -11.11 -1.64 36.38
C THR A 297 -9.73 -2.22 36.64
N THR A 298 -9.36 -3.23 35.89
CA THR A 298 -8.01 -3.81 35.90
C THR A 298 -7.27 -3.43 34.61
N ARG A 299 -6.01 -3.01 34.77
CA ARG A 299 -5.10 -2.71 33.66
C ARG A 299 -3.92 -3.67 33.68
N ILE A 300 -3.60 -4.22 32.49
CA ILE A 300 -2.49 -5.15 32.28
C ILE A 300 -1.60 -4.62 31.18
N ASP A 301 -0.30 -4.60 31.44
CA ASP A 301 0.72 -4.32 30.44
C ASP A 301 1.23 -5.65 29.88
N ILE A 302 1.27 -5.73 28.54
CA ILE A 302 1.67 -6.90 27.75
C ILE A 302 2.82 -6.47 26.86
N GLN A 303 3.90 -7.22 26.83
CA GLN A 303 5.10 -6.91 26.08
C GLN A 303 5.53 -8.09 25.22
N VAL A 304 5.85 -7.81 23.95
CA VAL A 304 6.40 -8.79 23.01
C VAL A 304 7.70 -8.24 22.44
N PRO A 305 8.86 -8.91 22.67
CA PRO A 305 10.11 -8.54 22.02
C PRO A 305 9.99 -8.63 20.50
N LEU A 306 10.36 -7.55 19.80
CA LEU A 306 10.28 -7.46 18.34
C LEU A 306 11.55 -7.96 17.65
N ASN A 307 12.39 -8.69 18.37
CA ASN A 307 13.71 -8.96 17.90
C ASN A 307 14.10 -10.42 18.03
N GLN A 308 14.86 -10.90 17.05
CA GLN A 308 16.24 -11.32 17.32
C GLN A 308 17.21 -11.06 16.15
N ASP A 309 16.76 -10.96 14.91
CA ASP A 309 17.66 -10.81 13.75
C ASP A 309 17.73 -9.37 13.19
N THR A 310 16.69 -8.56 13.40
CA THR A 310 16.65 -7.18 12.91
C THR A 310 17.40 -6.17 13.78
N ALA A 311 17.60 -6.43 15.07
CA ALA A 311 18.43 -5.57 15.92
C ALA A 311 19.91 -5.63 15.55
N LYS A 312 20.38 -6.71 14.89
CA LYS A 312 21.75 -6.79 14.39
C LYS A 312 22.04 -5.78 13.28
N ALA A 313 21.04 -5.45 12.46
CA ALA A 313 21.15 -4.40 11.44
C ALA A 313 21.22 -3.00 12.07
N PHE A 314 20.50 -2.78 13.18
CA PHE A 314 20.45 -1.49 13.89
C PHE A 314 21.63 -1.24 14.81
N SER A 315 22.17 -2.27 15.45
CA SER A 315 23.32 -2.17 16.37
C SER A 315 24.62 -1.75 15.67
N GLY A 316 24.67 -1.75 14.33
CA GLY A 316 25.83 -1.32 13.55
C GLY A 316 26.10 0.20 13.55
N THR A 317 25.13 1.04 13.92
CA THR A 317 25.29 2.50 13.84
C THR A 317 25.59 3.18 15.17
N GLY A 318 25.45 2.51 16.31
CA GLY A 318 25.74 3.05 17.65
C GLY A 318 24.99 4.35 18.03
N ARG A 319 24.01 4.79 17.22
CA ARG A 319 23.19 5.96 17.51
C ARG A 319 21.85 5.52 18.10
N PRO A 320 21.37 6.18 19.18
CA PRO A 320 20.01 5.99 19.64
C PRO A 320 19.03 6.36 18.51
N ALA A 321 17.93 5.63 18.41
CA ALA A 321 16.88 5.96 17.45
C ALA A 321 16.39 7.40 17.70
N ALA A 322 16.27 8.19 16.63
CA ALA A 322 15.69 9.53 16.77
C ALA A 322 14.20 9.39 17.13
N PRO A 323 13.64 10.22 18.02
CA PRO A 323 12.21 10.22 18.26
C PRO A 323 11.42 10.33 16.96
N ALA A 324 10.36 9.57 16.80
CA ALA A 324 9.52 9.58 15.60
C ALA A 324 8.98 10.99 15.32
N SER A 325 8.63 11.75 16.36
CA SER A 325 8.23 13.17 16.28
C SER A 325 9.25 14.05 15.55
N ARG A 326 10.55 13.81 15.75
CA ARG A 326 11.58 14.58 15.04
C ARG A 326 11.58 14.31 13.54
N MET A 327 11.29 13.11 13.11
CA MET A 327 11.19 12.79 11.68
C MET A 327 9.93 13.39 11.06
N VAL A 328 8.82 13.33 11.79
CA VAL A 328 7.55 13.93 11.37
C VAL A 328 7.66 15.45 11.28
N SER A 329 8.31 16.12 12.26
CA SER A 329 8.49 17.58 12.25
C SER A 329 9.39 18.09 11.13
N GLN A 330 10.14 17.22 10.47
CA GLN A 330 10.93 17.56 9.27
C GLN A 330 10.12 17.46 7.98
N ALA A 331 8.97 16.79 8.00
CA ALA A 331 8.10 16.68 6.84
C ALA A 331 7.30 17.96 6.62
N ALA A 332 6.92 18.22 5.36
CA ALA A 332 6.04 19.32 5.02
C ALA A 332 4.75 19.22 5.83
N ALA A 333 4.40 20.33 6.49
CA ALA A 333 3.15 20.43 7.26
C ALA A 333 2.00 20.90 6.36
N LEU A 334 0.82 20.36 6.61
CA LEU A 334 -0.45 20.83 6.07
C LEU A 334 -1.22 21.53 7.20
N ALA A 335 -1.85 22.67 6.93
CA ALA A 335 -2.82 23.28 7.82
C ALA A 335 -4.08 23.66 7.03
N ILE A 336 -5.18 23.02 7.35
CA ILE A 336 -6.49 23.21 6.72
C ILE A 336 -7.59 23.10 7.77
N PRO A 337 -8.77 23.71 7.55
CA PRO A 337 -9.88 23.65 8.51
C PRO A 337 -10.62 22.32 8.51
N ASP A 338 -10.44 21.46 7.50
CA ASP A 338 -11.05 20.15 7.43
C ASP A 338 -10.27 19.15 8.30
N ALA A 339 -10.81 18.85 9.48
CA ALA A 339 -10.17 17.97 10.46
C ALA A 339 -9.98 16.54 9.94
N LYS A 340 -10.88 16.04 9.07
CA LYS A 340 -10.76 14.70 8.48
C LYS A 340 -9.61 14.64 7.49
N PHE A 341 -9.53 15.58 6.55
CA PHE A 341 -8.45 15.64 5.57
C PHE A 341 -7.10 15.89 6.23
N GLN A 342 -7.07 16.76 7.27
CA GLN A 342 -5.87 16.99 8.10
C GLN A 342 -5.39 15.69 8.74
N PHE A 343 -6.29 14.96 9.42
CA PHE A 343 -5.98 13.68 10.05
C PHE A 343 -5.46 12.65 9.04
N LEU A 344 -6.11 12.52 7.87
CA LEU A 344 -5.70 11.59 6.82
C LEU A 344 -4.32 11.94 6.26
N TYR A 345 -4.01 13.23 6.11
CA TYR A 345 -2.68 13.66 5.70
C TYR A 345 -1.62 13.27 6.73
N ASP A 346 -1.86 13.56 8.00
CA ASP A 346 -0.93 13.25 9.08
C ASP A 346 -0.72 11.74 9.25
N ALA A 347 -1.77 10.93 9.09
CA ALA A 347 -1.69 9.47 9.09
C ALA A 347 -0.92 8.93 7.87
N ALA A 348 -1.13 9.52 6.68
CA ALA A 348 -0.43 9.13 5.46
C ALA A 348 1.08 9.45 5.53
N VAL A 349 1.47 10.60 6.07
CA VAL A 349 2.88 10.95 6.33
C VAL A 349 3.55 9.89 7.20
N ARG A 350 2.89 9.48 8.30
CA ARG A 350 3.42 8.45 9.19
C ARG A 350 3.49 7.08 8.53
N THR A 351 2.51 6.72 7.73
CA THR A 351 2.53 5.49 6.93
C THR A 351 3.76 5.45 6.01
N LEU A 352 4.05 6.55 5.30
CA LEU A 352 5.22 6.64 4.42
C LEU A 352 6.54 6.56 5.18
N LEU A 353 6.65 7.21 6.32
CA LEU A 353 7.83 7.12 7.18
C LEU A 353 8.04 5.70 7.68
N LEU A 354 6.99 5.04 8.13
CA LEU A 354 7.00 3.66 8.63
C LEU A 354 7.46 2.69 7.54
N LEU A 355 6.86 2.76 6.34
CA LEU A 355 7.12 1.84 5.24
C LEU A 355 8.40 2.15 4.43
N SER A 356 9.22 3.08 4.90
CA SER A 356 10.49 3.47 4.25
C SER A 356 11.69 3.47 5.22
N ALA A 357 11.68 2.59 6.24
CA ALA A 357 12.74 2.47 7.24
C ALA A 357 14.10 2.12 6.60
N ASP A 358 14.27 0.91 6.10
CA ASP A 358 15.47 0.42 5.42
C ASP A 358 15.34 0.49 3.90
N GLU A 359 14.27 -0.06 3.41
CA GLU A 359 13.82 -0.01 2.02
C GLU A 359 12.36 0.44 1.96
N VAL A 360 11.88 0.81 0.79
CA VAL A 360 10.47 1.15 0.61
C VAL A 360 9.70 -0.12 0.26
N VAL A 361 8.67 -0.41 1.07
CA VAL A 361 7.75 -1.52 0.82
C VAL A 361 6.32 -0.99 0.65
N PRO A 362 5.51 -1.57 -0.25
CA PRO A 362 4.14 -1.10 -0.48
C PRO A 362 3.19 -1.31 0.69
N GLY A 363 3.51 -2.24 1.58
CA GLY A 363 2.68 -2.55 2.73
C GLY A 363 3.44 -3.26 3.85
N PRO A 364 2.88 -3.25 5.08
CA PRO A 364 3.57 -3.78 6.26
C PRO A 364 3.51 -5.31 6.38
N TYR A 365 2.59 -5.96 5.67
CA TYR A 365 2.30 -7.37 5.86
C TYR A 365 2.30 -8.17 4.55
N THR A 366 1.24 -8.10 3.75
CA THR A 366 1.07 -8.88 2.50
C THR A 366 2.11 -8.47 1.45
N TYR A 367 2.36 -7.18 1.34
CA TYR A 367 3.31 -6.56 0.41
C TYR A 367 4.63 -6.16 1.05
N ARG A 368 5.10 -6.93 2.02
CA ARG A 368 6.42 -6.75 2.61
C ARG A 368 7.54 -7.24 1.67
N ARG A 369 7.52 -6.69 0.45
CA ARG A 369 8.48 -6.96 -0.62
C ARG A 369 8.73 -5.68 -1.41
N PHE A 370 9.94 -5.50 -1.92
CA PHE A 370 10.31 -4.36 -2.73
C PHE A 370 9.78 -4.46 -4.17
N TRP A 371 9.15 -3.37 -4.66
CA TRP A 371 8.86 -3.10 -6.07
C TRP A 371 9.36 -1.72 -6.45
N PHE A 372 10.02 -1.59 -7.62
CA PHE A 372 10.50 -0.29 -8.10
C PHE A 372 9.35 0.69 -8.33
N ARG A 373 8.23 0.25 -8.88
CA ARG A 373 7.06 1.09 -9.13
C ARG A 373 6.58 1.77 -7.85
N ASP A 374 6.23 1.00 -6.87
CA ASP A 374 5.75 1.50 -5.58
C ASP A 374 6.81 2.36 -4.89
N ALA A 375 8.05 1.89 -4.87
CA ALA A 375 9.14 2.62 -4.26
C ALA A 375 9.34 4.01 -4.90
N CYS A 376 9.33 4.11 -6.24
CA CYS A 376 9.56 5.39 -6.93
C CYS A 376 8.40 6.38 -6.71
N LEU A 377 7.16 5.90 -6.70
CA LEU A 377 5.98 6.75 -6.45
C LEU A 377 5.89 7.17 -4.98
N MET A 378 6.16 6.27 -4.03
CA MET A 378 6.27 6.62 -2.61
C MET A 378 7.42 7.60 -2.36
N MET A 379 8.56 7.43 -3.02
CA MET A 379 9.70 8.36 -2.90
C MET A 379 9.39 9.74 -3.50
N ASN A 380 8.55 9.83 -4.54
CA ASN A 380 8.08 11.13 -5.03
C ASN A 380 7.30 11.89 -3.94
N ALA A 381 6.47 11.20 -3.17
CA ALA A 381 5.80 11.80 -2.02
C ALA A 381 6.79 12.15 -0.89
N LEU A 382 7.78 11.30 -0.60
CA LEU A 382 8.83 11.61 0.38
C LEU A 382 9.64 12.86 -0.04
N LEU A 383 9.93 13.05 -1.33
CA LEU A 383 10.51 14.31 -1.84
C LEU A 383 9.56 15.48 -1.64
N GLY A 384 8.27 15.32 -1.97
CA GLY A 384 7.24 16.32 -1.70
C GLY A 384 7.13 16.69 -0.22
N LEU A 385 7.44 15.77 0.68
CA LEU A 385 7.51 16.00 2.13
C LEU A 385 8.84 16.63 2.59
N GLY A 386 9.81 16.88 1.70
CA GLY A 386 11.10 17.46 2.07
C GLY A 386 12.14 16.43 2.58
N LEU A 387 11.84 15.15 2.56
CA LEU A 387 12.67 14.08 3.14
C LEU A 387 13.79 13.59 2.19
N ALA A 388 14.56 14.53 1.64
CA ALA A 388 15.58 14.27 0.61
C ALA A 388 16.66 13.28 1.04
N GLN A 389 17.13 13.33 2.31
CA GLN A 389 18.16 12.42 2.80
C GLN A 389 17.70 10.95 2.81
N ARG A 390 16.41 10.71 3.12
CA ARG A 390 15.82 9.38 3.06
C ARG A 390 15.77 8.88 1.61
N CYS A 391 15.34 9.72 0.67
CA CYS A 391 15.33 9.39 -0.75
C CYS A 391 16.73 9.10 -1.31
N GLU A 392 17.74 9.89 -0.92
CA GLU A 392 19.13 9.66 -1.35
C GLU A 392 19.63 8.28 -0.94
N ARG A 393 19.41 7.90 0.34
CA ARG A 393 19.78 6.58 0.85
C ARG A 393 19.13 5.45 0.04
N LEU A 394 17.85 5.59 -0.25
CA LEU A 394 17.07 4.59 -1.00
C LEU A 394 17.55 4.47 -2.45
N ILE A 395 17.79 5.58 -3.16
CA ILE A 395 18.30 5.58 -4.54
C ILE A 395 19.68 4.89 -4.62
N ARG A 396 20.57 5.14 -3.66
CA ARG A 396 21.88 4.47 -3.60
C ARG A 396 21.75 2.95 -3.52
N GLY A 397 20.70 2.43 -2.90
CA GLY A 397 20.40 1.01 -2.80
C GLY A 397 19.91 0.37 -4.11
N PHE A 398 19.43 1.13 -5.08
CA PHE A 398 18.86 0.58 -6.31
C PHE A 398 19.86 -0.19 -7.17
N ALA A 399 21.14 0.23 -7.16
CA ALA A 399 22.19 -0.42 -7.95
C ALA A 399 22.37 -1.92 -7.60
N SER A 400 22.15 -2.31 -6.35
CA SER A 400 22.23 -3.71 -5.91
C SER A 400 21.15 -4.61 -6.52
N ARG A 401 20.07 -4.02 -7.03
CA ARG A 401 18.93 -4.70 -7.67
C ARG A 401 19.00 -4.67 -9.20
N GLN A 402 20.05 -4.06 -9.76
CA GLN A 402 20.24 -3.99 -11.21
C GLN A 402 20.90 -5.27 -11.75
N LYS A 403 20.30 -5.86 -12.77
CA LYS A 403 20.90 -6.99 -13.49
C LYS A 403 22.12 -6.58 -14.34
N LEU A 404 22.94 -7.53 -14.73
CA LEU A 404 24.07 -7.29 -15.63
C LEU A 404 23.65 -6.68 -16.97
N SER A 405 22.43 -6.93 -17.43
CA SER A 405 21.86 -6.30 -18.63
C SER A 405 21.56 -4.81 -18.49
N GLY A 406 21.46 -4.29 -17.27
CA GLY A 406 21.00 -2.93 -16.97
C GLY A 406 19.53 -2.88 -16.49
N TYR A 407 18.82 -3.99 -16.47
CA TYR A 407 17.44 -4.07 -16.00
C TYR A 407 17.37 -3.91 -14.47
N PHE A 408 16.59 -2.95 -14.01
CA PHE A 408 16.18 -2.82 -12.61
C PHE A 408 14.98 -3.73 -12.37
N GLN A 409 15.22 -4.91 -11.86
CA GLN A 409 14.20 -5.96 -11.80
C GLN A 409 13.56 -6.08 -10.42
N SER A 410 12.25 -5.79 -10.34
CA SER A 410 11.38 -6.25 -9.25
C SER A 410 10.77 -7.61 -9.60
N GLN A 411 10.20 -7.69 -10.79
CA GLN A 411 9.52 -8.86 -11.33
C GLN A 411 9.76 -8.92 -12.84
N GLU A 412 9.87 -10.12 -13.40
CA GLU A 412 10.04 -10.27 -14.84
C GLU A 412 8.76 -9.89 -15.57
N GLY A 413 8.88 -9.13 -16.64
CA GLY A 413 7.76 -8.66 -17.44
C GLY A 413 7.23 -7.27 -17.04
N GLU A 414 7.63 -6.71 -15.89
CA GLU A 414 7.34 -5.33 -15.50
C GLU A 414 8.42 -4.40 -16.07
N TRP A 415 8.15 -3.84 -17.27
CA TRP A 415 9.15 -3.07 -18.01
C TRP A 415 9.22 -1.58 -17.61
N ASP A 416 8.30 -1.11 -16.79
CA ASP A 416 8.20 0.25 -16.28
C ASP A 416 9.34 0.64 -15.33
N SER A 417 9.93 -0.32 -14.63
CA SER A 417 10.88 -0.10 -13.52
C SER A 417 12.09 0.75 -13.89
N ASN A 418 12.69 0.53 -15.09
CA ASN A 418 13.85 1.31 -15.52
C ASN A 418 13.48 2.79 -15.74
N GLY A 419 12.29 3.03 -16.29
CA GLY A 419 11.76 4.38 -16.49
C GLY A 419 11.53 5.09 -15.16
N GLN A 420 10.94 4.42 -14.21
CA GLN A 420 10.63 4.94 -12.88
C GLN A 420 11.89 5.26 -12.07
N VAL A 421 12.89 4.38 -12.08
CA VAL A 421 14.19 4.61 -11.42
C VAL A 421 14.87 5.86 -11.98
N LEU A 422 14.92 6.03 -13.30
CA LEU A 422 15.52 7.20 -13.93
C LEU A 422 14.74 8.47 -13.61
N TRP A 423 13.43 8.41 -13.64
CA TRP A 423 12.53 9.51 -13.32
C TRP A 423 12.71 9.99 -11.88
N ILE A 424 12.68 9.09 -10.88
CA ILE A 424 12.83 9.50 -9.48
C ILE A 424 14.24 10.00 -9.18
N ALA A 425 15.27 9.42 -9.79
CA ALA A 425 16.64 9.91 -9.68
C ALA A 425 16.76 11.34 -10.24
N HIS A 426 16.18 11.61 -11.41
CA HIS A 426 16.14 12.96 -11.97
C HIS A 426 15.37 13.93 -11.06
N ARG A 427 14.20 13.55 -10.56
CA ARG A 427 13.40 14.34 -9.60
C ARG A 427 14.23 14.71 -8.37
N PHE A 428 14.93 13.73 -7.80
CA PHE A 428 15.83 13.98 -6.66
C PHE A 428 16.93 15.00 -7.00
N ALA A 429 17.64 14.80 -8.11
CA ALA A 429 18.70 15.71 -8.54
C ALA A 429 18.16 17.12 -8.83
N GLN A 430 17.00 17.21 -9.47
CA GLN A 430 16.33 18.47 -9.79
C GLN A 430 15.92 19.25 -8.54
N CYS A 431 15.36 18.57 -7.53
CA CYS A 431 14.88 19.20 -6.30
C CYS A 431 16.04 19.58 -5.35
N THR A 432 17.10 18.78 -5.27
CA THR A 432 18.20 19.00 -4.33
C THR A 432 19.39 19.72 -4.90
N GLY A 433 19.56 19.70 -6.23
CA GLY A 433 20.77 20.15 -6.92
C GLY A 433 21.99 19.23 -6.67
N GLN A 434 21.79 18.02 -6.12
CA GLN A 434 22.87 17.10 -5.81
C GLN A 434 23.20 16.22 -7.01
N ALA A 435 24.49 16.03 -7.29
CA ALA A 435 24.96 15.05 -8.25
C ALA A 435 25.10 13.67 -7.60
N PHE A 436 24.90 12.62 -8.39
CA PHE A 436 25.10 11.25 -7.92
C PHE A 436 26.58 10.85 -7.95
N PRO A 437 27.02 9.96 -7.04
CA PRO A 437 28.31 9.29 -7.15
C PRO A 437 28.47 8.59 -8.52
N ALA A 438 29.69 8.51 -9.02
CA ALA A 438 29.99 7.93 -10.35
C ALA A 438 29.41 6.52 -10.53
N SER A 439 29.44 5.68 -9.50
CA SER A 439 28.88 4.32 -9.53
C SER A 439 27.37 4.31 -9.72
N VAL A 440 26.64 5.20 -9.02
CA VAL A 440 25.19 5.34 -9.17
C VAL A 440 24.86 5.89 -10.55
N PHE A 441 25.55 6.93 -10.99
CA PHE A 441 25.37 7.51 -12.32
C PHE A 441 25.60 6.47 -13.43
N THR A 442 26.66 5.67 -13.35
CA THR A 442 26.95 4.59 -14.31
C THR A 442 25.80 3.57 -14.35
N SER A 443 25.26 3.20 -13.18
CA SER A 443 24.10 2.30 -13.06
C SER A 443 22.86 2.90 -13.75
N LEU A 444 22.57 4.19 -13.53
CA LEU A 444 21.45 4.87 -14.15
C LEU A 444 21.59 4.90 -15.68
N MET A 445 22.77 5.29 -16.20
CA MET A 445 23.02 5.32 -17.65
C MET A 445 22.93 3.93 -18.29
N LYS A 446 23.36 2.91 -17.60
CA LYS A 446 23.17 1.51 -18.02
C LYS A 446 21.69 1.13 -18.08
N GLY A 447 20.89 1.59 -17.11
CA GLY A 447 19.45 1.44 -17.11
C GLY A 447 18.76 2.13 -18.29
N ALA A 448 19.22 3.34 -18.66
CA ALA A 448 18.70 4.05 -19.82
C ALA A 448 19.02 3.33 -21.14
N ARG A 449 20.24 2.83 -21.30
CA ARG A 449 20.63 2.03 -22.47
C ARG A 449 19.83 0.74 -22.58
N TRP A 450 19.48 0.13 -21.44
CA TRP A 450 18.61 -1.04 -21.42
C TRP A 450 17.25 -0.74 -22.06
N ILE A 451 16.61 0.39 -21.74
CA ILE A 451 15.33 0.80 -22.36
C ILE A 451 15.49 0.86 -23.89
N VAL A 452 16.56 1.54 -24.39
CA VAL A 452 16.81 1.66 -25.81
C VAL A 452 16.93 0.29 -26.50
N HIS A 453 17.66 -0.65 -25.88
CA HIS A 453 17.87 -1.98 -26.46
C HIS A 453 16.68 -2.93 -26.31
N LYS A 454 15.83 -2.69 -25.30
CA LYS A 454 14.68 -3.56 -25.00
C LYS A 454 13.51 -3.36 -25.95
N ARG A 455 13.40 -2.18 -26.58
CA ARG A 455 12.34 -1.83 -27.53
C ARG A 455 12.34 -2.79 -28.73
N ARG A 456 11.16 -3.06 -29.27
CA ARG A 456 10.96 -3.87 -30.47
C ARG A 456 11.51 -3.17 -31.70
N SER A 457 11.84 -3.95 -32.74
CA SER A 457 12.16 -3.40 -34.06
C SER A 457 10.96 -2.67 -34.66
N LYS A 458 11.20 -1.77 -35.63
CA LYS A 458 10.15 -1.03 -36.34
C LYS A 458 9.76 -1.61 -37.68
N ASN A 459 10.23 -2.81 -38.01
CA ASN A 459 10.20 -3.36 -39.36
C ASN A 459 9.10 -4.40 -39.59
N ASP A 460 8.26 -4.65 -38.61
CA ASP A 460 7.27 -5.73 -38.68
C ASP A 460 5.91 -5.26 -39.21
N GLY A 461 5.70 -3.93 -39.38
CA GLY A 461 4.45 -3.31 -39.83
C GLY A 461 3.28 -3.54 -38.86
N LYS A 462 3.58 -3.73 -37.57
CA LYS A 462 2.60 -4.06 -36.52
C LYS A 462 2.33 -2.86 -35.62
N PRO A 463 1.16 -2.79 -34.98
CA PRO A 463 0.85 -1.71 -34.03
C PRO A 463 1.86 -1.55 -32.88
N HIS A 464 2.60 -2.60 -32.50
CA HIS A 464 3.59 -2.57 -31.42
C HIS A 464 5.03 -2.28 -31.88
N ASP A 465 5.23 -1.89 -33.13
CA ASP A 465 6.57 -1.55 -33.65
C ASP A 465 7.19 -0.37 -32.85
N GLY A 466 8.40 -0.58 -32.37
CA GLY A 466 9.14 0.40 -31.58
C GLY A 466 8.69 0.54 -30.12
N LEU A 467 7.69 -0.19 -29.65
CA LEU A 467 7.29 -0.27 -28.26
C LEU A 467 8.18 -1.24 -27.45
N LEU A 468 8.02 -1.27 -26.13
CA LEU A 468 8.57 -2.32 -25.29
C LEU A 468 7.91 -3.68 -25.63
N PRO A 469 8.54 -4.81 -25.36
CA PRO A 469 7.91 -6.11 -25.56
C PRO A 469 6.64 -6.28 -24.73
N ALA A 470 5.78 -7.22 -25.13
CA ALA A 470 4.66 -7.59 -24.29
C ALA A 470 5.16 -7.99 -22.89
N GLY A 471 4.50 -7.52 -21.88
CA GLY A 471 4.85 -7.68 -20.47
C GLY A 471 3.64 -7.78 -19.58
N PHE A 472 3.88 -7.96 -18.31
CA PHE A 472 2.88 -7.96 -17.27
C PHE A 472 2.85 -6.58 -16.62
N SER A 473 1.67 -6.04 -16.36
CA SER A 473 1.49 -4.83 -15.56
C SER A 473 0.43 -5.04 -14.50
N ALA A 474 0.78 -4.79 -13.25
CA ALA A 474 -0.13 -4.95 -12.13
C ALA A 474 -1.33 -4.00 -12.23
N GLU A 475 -1.12 -2.77 -12.69
CA GLU A 475 -2.17 -1.73 -12.80
C GLU A 475 -3.20 -2.06 -13.87
N HIS A 476 -2.80 -2.79 -14.89
CA HIS A 476 -3.69 -3.20 -15.97
C HIS A 476 -4.30 -4.57 -15.74
N LEU A 477 -3.72 -5.37 -14.85
CA LEU A 477 -4.21 -6.66 -14.32
C LEU A 477 -4.92 -7.52 -15.37
N GLY A 478 -4.26 -7.66 -16.50
CA GLY A 478 -4.75 -8.43 -17.63
C GLY A 478 -3.69 -9.39 -18.15
N PRO A 479 -3.99 -10.13 -19.23
CA PRO A 479 -3.00 -10.94 -19.91
C PRO A 479 -1.81 -10.09 -20.35
N ASN A 480 -0.64 -10.73 -20.52
CA ASN A 480 0.53 -10.05 -21.04
C ASN A 480 0.23 -9.34 -22.36
N ASP A 481 0.58 -8.05 -22.43
CA ASP A 481 0.30 -7.20 -23.58
C ASP A 481 1.39 -6.09 -23.70
N TYR A 482 1.33 -5.30 -24.77
CA TYR A 482 2.19 -4.13 -25.00
C TYR A 482 1.58 -2.91 -24.31
N TYR A 483 1.86 -2.76 -23.02
CA TYR A 483 1.20 -1.74 -22.21
C TYR A 483 1.78 -0.35 -22.44
N PHE A 484 0.91 0.62 -22.77
CA PHE A 484 1.30 2.02 -22.90
C PHE A 484 1.81 2.61 -21.58
N TRP A 485 1.41 2.07 -20.43
CA TRP A 485 2.00 2.38 -19.13
C TRP A 485 3.52 2.21 -19.14
N ASP A 486 4.01 1.03 -19.53
CA ASP A 486 5.44 0.72 -19.58
C ASP A 486 6.17 1.65 -20.56
N ASP A 487 5.54 1.89 -21.71
CA ASP A 487 6.10 2.71 -22.77
C ASP A 487 6.23 4.19 -22.34
N PHE A 488 5.22 4.76 -21.70
CA PHE A 488 5.29 6.13 -21.18
C PHE A 488 6.33 6.29 -20.10
N TRP A 489 6.47 5.31 -19.19
CA TRP A 489 7.57 5.29 -18.24
C TRP A 489 8.92 5.20 -18.93
N GLY A 490 9.03 4.43 -20.01
CA GLY A 490 10.22 4.36 -20.82
C GLY A 490 10.62 5.72 -21.42
N VAL A 491 9.65 6.48 -21.98
CA VAL A 491 9.87 7.85 -22.47
C VAL A 491 10.33 8.78 -21.36
N ALA A 492 9.63 8.77 -20.21
CA ALA A 492 9.98 9.61 -19.06
C ALA A 492 11.39 9.30 -18.53
N GLY A 493 11.73 8.01 -18.45
CA GLY A 493 13.07 7.58 -18.05
C GLY A 493 14.18 8.04 -19.01
N LEU A 494 13.95 7.98 -20.31
CA LEU A 494 14.93 8.47 -21.29
C LEU A 494 15.08 9.99 -21.25
N ARG A 495 13.99 10.75 -21.07
CA ARG A 495 14.04 12.21 -20.84
C ARG A 495 14.83 12.53 -19.57
N ALA A 496 14.56 11.82 -18.48
CA ALA A 496 15.29 11.96 -17.22
C ALA A 496 16.78 11.65 -17.38
N ALA A 497 17.13 10.56 -18.07
CA ALA A 497 18.51 10.19 -18.36
C ALA A 497 19.24 11.24 -19.18
N ALA A 498 18.58 11.87 -20.16
CA ALA A 498 19.15 12.95 -20.94
C ALA A 498 19.53 14.16 -20.08
N GLU A 499 18.64 14.58 -19.17
CA GLU A 499 18.93 15.68 -18.23
C GLU A 499 20.01 15.32 -17.21
N LEU A 500 20.04 14.10 -16.70
CA LEU A 500 21.10 13.62 -15.81
C LEU A 500 22.46 13.60 -16.54
N ALA A 501 22.50 13.16 -17.81
CA ALA A 501 23.70 13.16 -18.63
C ALA A 501 24.21 14.58 -18.92
N LYS A 502 23.31 15.51 -19.21
CA LYS A 502 23.61 16.95 -19.40
C LYS A 502 24.28 17.53 -18.14
N ASN A 503 23.72 17.26 -16.95
CA ASN A 503 24.25 17.75 -15.67
C ASN A 503 25.64 17.19 -15.34
N GLN A 504 26.03 16.06 -15.94
CA GLN A 504 27.34 15.42 -15.80
C GLN A 504 28.27 15.73 -16.99
N GLY A 505 27.86 16.57 -17.95
CA GLY A 505 28.66 16.99 -19.10
C GLY A 505 28.80 15.95 -20.21
N SER A 506 27.97 14.88 -20.23
CA SER A 506 27.98 13.84 -21.26
C SER A 506 27.05 14.22 -22.44
N ALA A 507 27.55 15.04 -23.35
CA ALA A 507 26.76 15.48 -24.55
C ALA A 507 26.34 14.29 -25.44
N ALA A 508 27.18 13.26 -25.57
CA ALA A 508 26.87 12.09 -26.37
C ALA A 508 25.64 11.31 -25.79
N ASP A 509 25.62 11.06 -24.50
CA ASP A 509 24.49 10.40 -23.84
C ASP A 509 23.25 11.27 -23.83
N GLN A 510 23.40 12.60 -23.62
CA GLN A 510 22.29 13.53 -23.67
C GLN A 510 21.61 13.48 -25.05
N ASN A 511 22.37 13.57 -26.13
CA ASN A 511 21.84 13.56 -27.50
C ASN A 511 21.17 12.19 -27.82
N LEU A 512 21.82 11.10 -27.45
CA LEU A 512 21.27 9.75 -27.64
C LEU A 512 19.89 9.62 -26.95
N PHE A 513 19.81 9.91 -25.67
CA PHE A 513 18.57 9.69 -24.92
C PHE A 513 17.47 10.67 -25.30
N THR A 514 17.82 11.94 -25.67
CA THR A 514 16.85 12.89 -26.18
C THR A 514 16.24 12.40 -27.52
N SER A 515 17.08 11.93 -28.43
CA SER A 515 16.62 11.40 -29.74
C SER A 515 15.76 10.15 -29.54
N GLN A 516 16.19 9.22 -28.65
CA GLN A 516 15.45 7.99 -28.36
C GLN A 516 14.13 8.24 -27.67
N ALA A 517 14.05 9.19 -26.75
CA ALA A 517 12.79 9.57 -26.10
C ALA A 517 11.77 10.10 -27.10
N LYS A 518 12.18 11.02 -28.00
CA LYS A 518 11.32 11.59 -29.06
C LYS A 518 10.83 10.50 -30.00
N ASP A 519 11.72 9.62 -30.42
CA ASP A 519 11.41 8.52 -31.30
C ASP A 519 10.41 7.55 -30.65
N PHE A 520 10.63 7.22 -29.38
CA PHE A 520 9.76 6.31 -28.63
C PHE A 520 8.35 6.90 -28.46
N GLU A 521 8.25 8.16 -28.09
CA GLU A 521 6.98 8.88 -28.00
C GLU A 521 6.21 8.86 -29.33
N THR A 522 6.91 9.07 -30.45
CA THR A 522 6.32 8.98 -31.80
C THR A 522 5.77 7.58 -32.06
N CYS A 523 6.48 6.52 -31.68
CA CYS A 523 6.01 5.14 -31.82
C CYS A 523 4.74 4.88 -31.00
N ILE A 524 4.69 5.38 -29.76
CA ILE A 524 3.51 5.23 -28.88
C ILE A 524 2.27 5.85 -29.52
N PHE A 525 2.35 7.12 -29.96
CA PHE A 525 1.19 7.79 -30.54
C PHE A 525 0.81 7.23 -31.90
N THR A 526 1.76 6.75 -32.69
CA THR A 526 1.49 6.03 -33.93
C THR A 526 0.75 4.71 -33.66
N SER A 527 1.20 3.97 -32.68
CA SER A 527 0.57 2.73 -32.18
C SER A 527 -0.86 2.99 -31.67
N LEU A 528 -1.01 4.01 -30.85
CA LEU A 528 -2.31 4.43 -30.31
C LEU A 528 -3.30 4.74 -31.43
N ALA A 529 -2.91 5.47 -32.46
CA ALA A 529 -3.78 5.84 -33.57
C ALA A 529 -4.32 4.62 -34.34
N GLN A 530 -3.59 3.50 -34.32
CA GLN A 530 -4.01 2.24 -34.95
C GLN A 530 -4.91 1.37 -34.04
N SER A 531 -5.00 1.67 -32.73
CA SER A 531 -5.73 0.84 -31.79
C SER A 531 -7.24 0.92 -32.00
N PRO A 532 -7.98 -0.20 -31.99
CA PRO A 532 -9.45 -0.20 -32.13
C PRO A 532 -10.15 0.58 -31.01
N GLY A 533 -9.62 0.55 -29.79
CA GLY A 533 -10.14 1.31 -28.65
C GLY A 533 -10.10 2.83 -28.90
N TYR A 534 -8.97 3.33 -29.36
CA TYR A 534 -8.82 4.75 -29.73
C TYR A 534 -9.70 5.16 -30.92
N GLN A 535 -9.72 4.34 -31.97
CA GLN A 535 -10.52 4.64 -33.17
C GLN A 535 -12.01 4.78 -32.83
N LYS A 536 -12.52 3.94 -31.91
CA LYS A 536 -13.92 3.95 -31.48
C LYS A 536 -14.25 5.08 -30.50
N HIS A 537 -13.41 5.28 -29.50
CA HIS A 537 -13.73 6.15 -28.34
C HIS A 537 -12.93 7.45 -28.31
N ARG A 538 -11.90 7.60 -29.14
CA ARG A 538 -10.92 8.70 -29.08
C ARG A 538 -10.26 8.83 -27.69
N ALA A 539 -10.23 7.73 -26.95
CA ALA A 539 -9.65 7.55 -25.64
C ALA A 539 -8.46 6.59 -25.71
N MET A 540 -7.58 6.60 -24.73
CA MET A 540 -6.37 5.79 -24.71
C MET A 540 -6.64 4.46 -24.03
N PRO A 541 -6.70 3.31 -24.75
CA PRO A 541 -6.77 1.99 -24.15
C PRO A 541 -5.46 1.63 -23.45
N ALA A 542 -5.44 0.53 -22.71
CA ALA A 542 -4.24 0.06 -22.01
C ALA A 542 -3.11 -0.38 -22.97
N SER A 543 -3.46 -0.86 -24.18
CA SER A 543 -2.51 -1.37 -25.18
C SER A 543 -3.06 -1.21 -26.60
N PRO A 544 -2.24 -1.36 -27.64
CA PRO A 544 -2.69 -1.25 -29.04
C PRO A 544 -3.72 -2.34 -29.43
N TYR A 545 -3.78 -3.45 -28.71
CA TYR A 545 -4.64 -4.59 -29.07
C TYR A 545 -5.92 -4.68 -28.24
N ARG A 546 -6.02 -3.88 -27.18
CA ARG A 546 -7.16 -3.93 -26.24
C ARG A 546 -8.28 -2.96 -26.66
N ARG A 547 -9.48 -3.35 -26.28
CA ARG A 547 -10.61 -2.43 -26.22
C ARG A 547 -10.47 -1.55 -24.98
N MET A 548 -11.31 -0.53 -24.89
CA MET A 548 -11.42 0.25 -23.65
C MET A 548 -12.00 -0.63 -22.55
N ASP A 549 -11.30 -0.66 -21.43
CA ASP A 549 -11.64 -1.35 -20.18
C ASP A 549 -11.01 -0.57 -19.00
N ALA A 550 -11.15 -1.11 -17.77
CA ALA A 550 -10.60 -0.49 -16.59
C ALA A 550 -9.06 -0.32 -16.65
N GLY A 551 -8.35 -1.19 -17.39
CA GLY A 551 -6.90 -1.06 -17.59
C GLY A 551 -6.46 0.23 -18.29
N ALA A 552 -7.36 0.94 -18.97
CA ALA A 552 -7.07 2.25 -19.57
C ALA A 552 -6.64 3.32 -18.52
N VAL A 553 -6.91 3.10 -17.23
CA VAL A 553 -6.45 3.97 -16.15
C VAL A 553 -4.94 4.13 -16.14
N GLY A 554 -4.19 3.07 -16.46
CA GLY A 554 -2.73 3.13 -16.55
C GLY A 554 -2.22 4.09 -17.62
N SER A 555 -2.95 4.25 -18.73
CA SER A 555 -2.56 5.20 -19.80
C SER A 555 -2.63 6.67 -19.36
N LEU A 556 -3.31 6.99 -18.25
CA LEU A 556 -3.33 8.34 -17.65
C LEU A 556 -1.97 8.78 -17.14
N VAL A 557 -1.02 7.85 -16.97
CA VAL A 557 0.35 8.18 -16.57
C VAL A 557 1.02 9.17 -17.52
N ALA A 558 0.61 9.20 -18.78
CA ALA A 558 1.06 10.20 -19.77
C ALA A 558 0.72 11.64 -19.34
N ASP A 559 -0.32 11.82 -18.54
CA ASP A 559 -0.72 13.10 -17.96
C ASP A 559 -0.16 13.29 -16.56
N TYR A 560 -0.52 12.42 -15.63
CA TYR A 560 -0.03 12.42 -14.24
C TYR A 560 0.63 11.08 -13.90
N PRO A 561 1.88 11.07 -13.37
CA PRO A 561 2.69 12.23 -12.99
C PRO A 561 3.64 12.73 -14.09
N LEU A 562 3.64 12.15 -15.30
CA LEU A 562 4.73 12.32 -16.28
C LEU A 562 4.63 13.59 -17.14
N GLN A 563 3.46 14.21 -17.25
CA GLN A 563 3.24 15.43 -18.05
C GLN A 563 3.76 15.32 -19.51
N ILE A 564 3.63 14.13 -20.12
CA ILE A 564 3.96 13.92 -21.54
C ILE A 564 2.89 14.58 -22.41
N THR A 565 1.64 14.53 -21.97
CA THR A 565 0.52 15.22 -22.60
C THR A 565 0.29 16.60 -21.99
N PRO A 566 -0.17 17.60 -22.78
CA PRO A 566 -0.57 18.89 -22.22
C PRO A 566 -1.84 18.75 -21.35
N PRO A 567 -2.08 19.71 -20.44
CA PRO A 567 -3.38 19.79 -19.74
C PRO A 567 -4.53 19.85 -20.76
N ASN A 568 -5.64 19.24 -20.44
CA ASN A 568 -6.82 19.14 -21.32
C ASN A 568 -6.59 18.39 -22.66
N ASP A 569 -5.60 17.52 -22.74
CA ASP A 569 -5.45 16.64 -23.90
C ASP A 569 -6.74 15.85 -24.13
N VAL A 570 -7.30 15.96 -25.32
CA VAL A 570 -8.61 15.36 -25.63
C VAL A 570 -8.63 13.84 -25.43
N ARG A 571 -7.51 13.17 -25.68
CA ARG A 571 -7.35 11.71 -25.49
C ARG A 571 -7.46 11.33 -24.02
N ILE A 572 -6.80 12.11 -23.16
CA ILE A 572 -6.82 11.96 -21.71
C ILE A 572 -8.22 12.25 -21.17
N MET A 573 -8.84 13.35 -21.57
CA MET A 573 -10.20 13.71 -21.10
C MET A 573 -11.26 12.69 -21.54
N ASN A 574 -11.13 12.13 -22.73
CA ASN A 574 -12.01 11.05 -23.18
C ASN A 574 -11.77 9.74 -22.40
N THR A 575 -10.52 9.46 -22.03
CA THR A 575 -10.18 8.31 -21.18
C THR A 575 -10.81 8.47 -19.81
N LEU A 576 -10.65 9.63 -19.17
CA LEU A 576 -11.29 9.94 -17.89
C LEU A 576 -12.83 9.81 -17.97
N SER A 577 -13.44 10.36 -19.03
CA SER A 577 -14.88 10.27 -19.22
C SER A 577 -15.36 8.82 -19.37
N TYR A 578 -14.60 7.99 -20.06
CA TYR A 578 -14.89 6.56 -20.18
C TYR A 578 -14.80 5.87 -18.81
N LEU A 579 -13.70 6.09 -18.07
CA LEU A 579 -13.48 5.47 -16.76
C LEU A 579 -14.53 5.90 -15.74
N MET A 580 -14.89 7.18 -15.70
CA MET A 580 -15.94 7.68 -14.82
C MET A 580 -17.29 7.06 -15.13
N THR A 581 -17.59 6.83 -16.42
CA THR A 581 -18.90 6.31 -16.84
C THR A 581 -19.01 4.79 -16.67
N HIS A 582 -17.91 4.05 -16.93
CA HIS A 582 -17.95 2.60 -17.08
C HIS A 582 -17.17 1.83 -16.03
N CYS A 583 -16.22 2.47 -15.34
CA CYS A 583 -15.27 1.83 -14.44
C CYS A 583 -15.22 2.53 -13.08
N SER A 584 -16.36 3.03 -12.58
CA SER A 584 -16.43 3.69 -11.29
C SER A 584 -17.58 3.14 -10.45
N PHE A 585 -17.40 3.11 -9.16
CA PHE A 585 -18.42 2.83 -8.16
C PHE A 585 -18.56 4.06 -7.27
N GLY A 586 -19.73 4.73 -7.36
CA GLY A 586 -19.83 6.10 -6.86
C GLY A 586 -18.84 7.02 -7.61
N ASN A 587 -18.09 7.84 -6.89
CA ASN A 587 -17.07 8.72 -7.44
C ASN A 587 -15.64 8.13 -7.33
N ALA A 588 -15.50 6.83 -7.12
CA ALA A 588 -14.20 6.16 -7.00
C ALA A 588 -13.99 5.15 -8.13
N PHE A 589 -12.75 5.05 -8.62
CA PHE A 589 -12.38 4.10 -9.67
C PHE A 589 -12.48 2.67 -9.17
N PHE A 590 -13.18 1.84 -9.93
CA PHE A 590 -13.36 0.42 -9.69
C PHE A 590 -12.62 -0.39 -10.74
N GLN A 591 -11.62 -1.15 -10.29
CA GLN A 591 -10.93 -2.13 -11.11
C GLN A 591 -11.74 -3.43 -11.14
N ASP A 592 -12.15 -3.88 -12.31
CA ASP A 592 -13.01 -5.06 -12.51
C ASP A 592 -12.23 -6.34 -12.91
N MET A 593 -10.90 -6.25 -12.97
CA MET A 593 -10.02 -7.37 -13.34
C MET A 593 -9.45 -8.08 -12.11
N ILE A 594 -8.19 -8.53 -12.14
CA ILE A 594 -7.61 -9.42 -11.13
C ILE A 594 -7.64 -8.82 -9.71
N HIS A 595 -7.35 -7.53 -9.55
CA HIS A 595 -7.44 -6.80 -8.28
C HIS A 595 -8.82 -6.14 -8.09
N SER A 596 -9.89 -6.87 -8.34
CA SER A 596 -11.24 -6.34 -8.33
C SER A 596 -11.58 -5.61 -7.03
N GLY A 597 -11.88 -4.32 -7.15
CA GLY A 597 -12.23 -3.46 -6.03
C GLY A 597 -12.05 -1.98 -6.35
N ILE A 598 -12.46 -1.13 -5.42
CA ILE A 598 -12.21 0.31 -5.51
C ILE A 598 -10.74 0.56 -5.21
N ASN A 599 -10.03 1.19 -6.13
CA ASN A 599 -8.61 1.49 -6.01
C ASN A 599 -8.40 2.95 -5.64
N VAL A 600 -7.85 3.20 -4.46
CA VAL A 600 -7.64 4.54 -3.91
C VAL A 600 -6.59 5.32 -4.69
N TYR A 601 -5.41 4.75 -4.91
CA TYR A 601 -4.31 5.42 -5.59
C TYR A 601 -4.62 5.74 -7.06
N LEU A 602 -5.34 4.86 -7.76
CA LEU A 602 -5.79 5.12 -9.14
C LEU A 602 -6.91 6.16 -9.19
N THR A 603 -7.80 6.20 -8.21
CA THR A 603 -8.79 7.27 -8.07
C THR A 603 -8.12 8.63 -7.89
N LEU A 604 -7.07 8.69 -7.05
CA LEU A 604 -6.30 9.93 -6.82
C LEU A 604 -5.50 10.34 -8.05
N ALA A 605 -4.95 9.40 -8.84
CA ALA A 605 -4.32 9.70 -10.12
C ALA A 605 -5.31 10.33 -11.11
N MET A 606 -6.55 9.84 -11.17
CA MET A 606 -7.63 10.48 -11.95
C MET A 606 -7.95 11.88 -11.41
N ALA A 607 -8.01 12.07 -10.09
CA ALA A 607 -8.22 13.37 -9.45
C ALA A 607 -7.10 14.36 -9.79
N GLN A 608 -5.85 13.95 -9.80
CA GLN A 608 -4.70 14.76 -10.22
C GLN A 608 -4.83 15.23 -11.68
N THR A 609 -5.27 14.33 -12.56
CA THR A 609 -5.49 14.65 -13.98
C THR A 609 -6.65 15.65 -14.16
N PHE A 610 -7.75 15.50 -13.40
CA PHE A 610 -8.82 16.50 -13.38
C PHE A 610 -8.33 17.84 -12.83
N LEU A 611 -7.54 17.84 -11.75
CA LEU A 611 -6.96 19.07 -11.20
C LEU A 611 -6.06 19.79 -12.20
N ARG A 612 -5.21 19.07 -12.94
CA ARG A 612 -4.37 19.63 -14.03
C ARG A 612 -5.23 20.29 -15.11
N SER A 613 -6.36 19.68 -15.41
CA SER A 613 -7.31 20.17 -16.42
C SER A 613 -8.25 21.26 -15.90
N ARG A 614 -8.12 21.67 -14.63
CA ARG A 614 -9.04 22.60 -13.92
C ARG A 614 -10.50 22.14 -13.93
N ASP A 615 -10.73 20.84 -13.96
CA ASP A 615 -12.04 20.24 -13.91
C ASP A 615 -12.44 19.99 -12.43
N PRO A 616 -13.54 20.56 -11.93
CA PRO A 616 -13.89 20.52 -10.51
C PRO A 616 -14.21 19.11 -9.98
N ARG A 617 -14.38 18.12 -10.84
CA ARG A 617 -14.63 16.72 -10.45
C ARG A 617 -13.52 16.11 -9.59
N TYR A 618 -12.29 16.69 -9.58
CA TYR A 618 -11.25 16.24 -8.66
C TYR A 618 -11.72 16.24 -7.20
N LYS A 619 -12.59 17.17 -6.80
CA LYS A 619 -13.11 17.28 -5.43
C LYS A 619 -13.94 16.07 -5.04
N ASP A 620 -14.84 15.61 -5.94
CA ASP A 620 -15.70 14.47 -5.70
C ASP A 620 -14.87 13.18 -5.51
N LEU A 621 -13.79 13.02 -6.29
CA LEU A 621 -12.91 11.87 -6.18
C LEU A 621 -12.11 11.90 -4.86
N ILE A 622 -11.60 13.07 -4.47
CA ILE A 622 -10.88 13.23 -3.19
C ILE A 622 -11.81 12.93 -2.01
N GLN A 623 -13.04 13.46 -2.04
CA GLN A 623 -14.03 13.21 -1.00
C GLN A 623 -14.37 11.72 -0.92
N ALA A 624 -14.60 11.06 -2.05
CA ALA A 624 -14.87 9.62 -2.09
C ALA A 624 -13.72 8.80 -1.47
N VAL A 625 -12.47 9.17 -1.77
CA VAL A 625 -11.29 8.54 -1.16
C VAL A 625 -11.22 8.79 0.34
N ALA A 626 -11.49 10.02 0.81
CA ALA A 626 -11.53 10.32 2.23
C ALA A 626 -12.60 9.52 2.97
N ASP A 627 -13.75 9.28 2.33
CA ASP A 627 -14.85 8.51 2.92
C ASP A 627 -14.56 7.00 2.99
N LEU A 628 -13.65 6.51 2.16
CA LEU A 628 -13.20 5.11 2.15
C LEU A 628 -12.09 4.81 3.16
N ALA A 629 -11.52 5.82 3.81
CA ALA A 629 -10.45 5.62 4.78
C ALA A 629 -10.95 4.84 6.00
N SER A 630 -10.07 4.00 6.57
CA SER A 630 -10.32 3.37 7.86
C SER A 630 -10.35 4.40 8.99
N PRO A 631 -10.92 4.07 10.15
CA PRO A 631 -10.89 4.96 11.32
C PRO A 631 -9.47 5.35 11.78
N THR A 632 -8.46 4.58 11.39
CA THR A 632 -7.04 4.81 11.69
C THR A 632 -6.29 5.51 10.55
N GLY A 633 -7.01 6.04 9.56
CA GLY A 633 -6.46 6.93 8.54
C GLY A 633 -5.64 6.27 7.44
N GLN A 634 -5.88 4.99 7.14
CA GLN A 634 -5.23 4.29 6.02
C GLN A 634 -6.25 3.66 5.07
N TRP A 635 -5.74 3.18 3.94
CA TRP A 635 -6.49 2.50 2.91
C TRP A 635 -5.86 1.15 2.55
N PRO A 636 -6.66 0.10 2.33
CA PRO A 636 -6.21 -1.08 1.59
C PRO A 636 -5.92 -0.74 0.12
N GLU A 637 -5.19 -1.61 -0.56
CA GLU A 637 -4.95 -1.47 -2.00
C GLU A 637 -6.25 -1.49 -2.81
N ALA A 638 -7.12 -2.46 -2.56
CA ALA A 638 -8.44 -2.54 -3.18
C ALA A 638 -9.51 -2.75 -2.12
N ILE A 639 -10.63 -2.05 -2.25
CA ILE A 639 -11.74 -2.03 -1.30
C ILE A 639 -12.96 -2.67 -1.95
N ASN A 640 -13.57 -3.62 -1.24
CA ASN A 640 -14.84 -4.21 -1.66
C ASN A 640 -15.97 -3.17 -1.51
N PRO A 641 -16.68 -2.82 -2.58
CA PRO A 641 -17.69 -1.76 -2.55
C PRO A 641 -18.93 -2.08 -1.67
N LEU A 642 -19.18 -3.37 -1.39
CA LEU A 642 -20.32 -3.79 -0.58
C LEU A 642 -20.00 -3.86 0.92
N THR A 643 -18.77 -4.24 1.27
CA THR A 643 -18.38 -4.44 2.67
C THR A 643 -17.57 -3.27 3.24
N GLY A 644 -17.02 -2.40 2.38
CA GLY A 644 -16.06 -1.36 2.76
C GLY A 644 -14.71 -1.90 3.25
N GLY A 645 -14.51 -3.23 3.22
CA GLY A 645 -13.29 -3.88 3.66
C GLY A 645 -12.27 -4.07 2.53
N GLY A 646 -10.99 -4.15 2.88
CA GLY A 646 -9.94 -4.47 1.91
C GLY A 646 -10.11 -5.89 1.36
N CYS A 647 -10.07 -6.05 0.04
CA CYS A 647 -10.27 -7.32 -0.63
C CYS A 647 -9.05 -7.81 -1.42
N MET A 648 -8.04 -6.97 -1.61
CA MET A 648 -6.80 -7.31 -2.27
C MET A 648 -5.64 -6.52 -1.68
N GLY A 649 -4.43 -7.06 -1.82
CA GLY A 649 -3.21 -6.42 -1.39
C GLY A 649 -3.05 -6.32 0.12
N ASP A 650 -2.44 -5.27 0.59
CA ASP A 650 -2.23 -4.99 2.00
C ASP A 650 -3.38 -4.20 2.61
N GLY A 651 -3.62 -4.35 3.90
CA GLY A 651 -4.63 -3.58 4.63
C GLY A 651 -4.24 -2.10 4.84
N GLN A 652 -2.94 -1.79 4.75
CA GLN A 652 -2.38 -0.44 4.78
C GLN A 652 -1.43 -0.28 3.60
N HIS A 653 -1.88 0.41 2.56
CA HIS A 653 -1.17 0.50 1.29
C HIS A 653 -0.36 1.79 1.20
N GLY A 654 0.98 1.66 1.03
CA GLY A 654 1.91 2.78 1.02
C GLY A 654 1.75 3.71 -0.18
N TRP A 655 1.45 3.18 -1.37
CA TRP A 655 1.20 4.01 -2.55
C TRP A 655 -0.11 4.80 -2.43
N ALA A 656 -1.16 4.25 -1.80
CA ALA A 656 -2.37 5.01 -1.51
C ALA A 656 -2.08 6.21 -0.58
N ALA A 657 -1.27 6.00 0.45
CA ALA A 657 -0.82 7.08 1.34
C ALA A 657 0.03 8.13 0.58
N ALA A 658 0.90 7.67 -0.35
CA ALA A 658 1.73 8.55 -1.16
C ALA A 658 0.89 9.44 -2.08
N GLU A 659 -0.10 8.88 -2.76
CA GLU A 659 -1.00 9.65 -3.63
C GLU A 659 -1.88 10.61 -2.85
N TRP A 660 -2.31 10.26 -1.62
CA TRP A 660 -3.01 11.20 -0.76
C TRP A 660 -2.13 12.39 -0.39
N VAL A 661 -0.88 12.16 0.02
CA VAL A 661 0.08 13.24 0.32
C VAL A 661 0.32 14.10 -0.91
N MET A 662 0.54 13.50 -2.08
CA MET A 662 0.77 14.23 -3.34
C MET A 662 -0.48 15.00 -3.78
N MET A 663 -1.68 14.46 -3.54
CA MET A 663 -2.92 15.16 -3.84
C MET A 663 -3.07 16.41 -2.95
N MET A 664 -2.87 16.28 -1.64
CA MET A 664 -2.91 17.44 -0.72
C MET A 664 -1.86 18.50 -1.10
N ARG A 665 -0.62 18.07 -1.40
CA ARG A 665 0.42 18.98 -1.93
C ARG A 665 -0.05 19.69 -3.19
N SER A 666 -0.63 18.97 -4.14
CA SER A 666 -1.03 19.51 -5.45
C SER A 666 -2.19 20.51 -5.37
N LEU A 667 -3.03 20.45 -4.32
CA LEU A 667 -4.03 21.48 -4.06
C LEU A 667 -3.38 22.84 -3.81
N PHE A 668 -2.23 22.85 -3.13
CA PHE A 668 -1.48 24.05 -2.75
C PHE A 668 -0.39 24.42 -3.75
N ILE A 669 0.44 23.43 -4.15
CA ILE A 669 1.62 23.62 -4.99
C ILE A 669 1.75 22.46 -5.95
N ARG A 670 1.64 22.70 -7.24
CA ARG A 670 1.95 21.73 -8.27
C ARG A 670 2.90 22.31 -9.31
N GLU A 671 3.67 21.45 -9.93
CA GLU A 671 4.61 21.80 -10.98
C GLU A 671 3.93 21.59 -12.34
N GLU A 672 4.07 22.56 -13.25
CA GLU A 672 3.49 22.49 -14.58
C GLU A 672 4.35 23.27 -15.59
N GLY A 673 4.92 22.59 -16.58
CA GLY A 673 5.68 23.25 -17.65
C GLY A 673 6.85 24.13 -17.18
N GLY A 674 7.55 23.73 -16.10
CA GLY A 674 8.65 24.50 -15.51
C GLY A 674 8.23 25.64 -14.58
N LYS A 675 6.94 25.78 -14.28
CA LYS A 675 6.37 26.78 -13.36
C LYS A 675 5.76 26.09 -12.13
N LEU A 676 5.56 26.86 -11.07
CA LEU A 676 4.73 26.46 -9.93
C LEU A 676 3.32 27.03 -10.09
N ILE A 677 2.32 26.20 -9.94
CA ILE A 677 0.92 26.62 -9.87
C ILE A 677 0.49 26.55 -8.40
N LEU A 678 0.08 27.70 -7.87
CA LEU A 678 -0.21 27.87 -6.45
C LEU A 678 -1.72 27.95 -6.19
N GLY A 679 -2.21 27.17 -5.26
CA GLY A 679 -3.58 27.20 -4.74
C GLY A 679 -4.67 26.73 -5.71
N SER A 680 -4.30 26.08 -6.85
CA SER A 680 -5.26 25.77 -7.92
C SER A 680 -6.31 24.73 -7.56
N GLY A 681 -6.10 23.98 -6.47
CA GLY A 681 -7.00 22.92 -6.01
C GLY A 681 -7.66 23.24 -4.66
N LEU A 682 -7.49 24.43 -4.10
CA LEU A 682 -8.09 24.77 -2.82
C LEU A 682 -9.62 24.70 -2.89
N PHE A 683 -10.23 24.16 -1.85
CA PHE A 683 -11.67 24.06 -1.75
C PHE A 683 -12.26 25.42 -1.40
N PRO A 684 -13.31 25.90 -2.09
CA PRO A 684 -13.94 27.18 -1.78
C PRO A 684 -14.39 27.26 -0.32
N GLU A 685 -14.89 26.16 0.23
CA GLU A 685 -15.37 26.06 1.61
C GLU A 685 -14.26 26.29 2.64
N TRP A 686 -13.00 25.97 2.30
CA TRP A 686 -11.84 26.28 3.14
C TRP A 686 -11.47 27.76 3.07
N LEU A 687 -11.62 28.38 1.89
CA LEU A 687 -11.31 29.80 1.67
C LEU A 687 -12.32 30.74 2.32
N GLU A 688 -13.52 30.25 2.65
CA GLU A 688 -14.56 31.00 3.36
C GLU A 688 -14.28 31.13 4.86
N GLN A 689 -13.38 30.33 5.41
CA GLN A 689 -13.02 30.34 6.83
C GLN A 689 -11.88 31.32 7.11
N ASP A 690 -11.85 31.88 8.34
CA ASP A 690 -10.80 32.82 8.76
C ASP A 690 -9.49 32.13 9.16
N THR A 691 -9.44 30.79 9.05
CA THR A 691 -8.24 30.00 9.39
C THR A 691 -7.24 30.04 8.22
N PRO A 692 -5.96 30.38 8.46
CA PRO A 692 -4.95 30.32 7.43
C PRO A 692 -4.80 28.89 6.85
N LEU A 693 -4.70 28.81 5.51
CA LEU A 693 -4.42 27.57 4.81
C LEU A 693 -2.95 27.53 4.45
N SER A 694 -2.20 26.49 4.85
CA SER A 694 -0.77 26.43 4.52
C SER A 694 -0.29 25.04 4.16
N PHE A 695 0.78 25.00 3.35
CA PHE A 695 1.51 23.79 3.01
C PHE A 695 3.01 24.07 2.89
N GLY A 696 3.82 23.24 3.53
CA GLY A 696 5.28 23.28 3.40
C GLY A 696 6.05 23.11 4.71
N PRO A 697 7.38 23.19 4.65
CA PRO A 697 8.23 23.36 3.47
C PRO A 697 8.26 22.12 2.56
N THR A 698 8.07 22.30 1.24
CA THR A 698 8.08 21.22 0.26
C THR A 698 9.20 21.41 -0.76
N LEU A 699 9.82 20.30 -1.21
CA LEU A 699 10.79 20.36 -2.29
C LEU A 699 10.12 20.64 -3.63
N VAL A 700 10.76 21.53 -4.39
CA VAL A 700 10.44 21.87 -5.77
C VAL A 700 11.74 21.90 -6.58
N PRO A 701 11.72 21.99 -7.93
CA PRO A 701 12.93 22.16 -8.71
C PRO A 701 13.80 23.30 -8.19
N GLY A 702 15.04 23.00 -7.85
CA GLY A 702 16.03 23.97 -7.37
C GLY A 702 15.95 24.35 -5.89
N GLY A 703 14.99 23.87 -5.10
CA GLY A 703 14.95 24.24 -3.69
C GLY A 703 13.68 23.89 -2.92
N VAL A 704 13.29 24.77 -2.05
CA VAL A 704 12.19 24.57 -1.07
C VAL A 704 11.22 25.75 -1.11
N VAL A 705 9.93 25.46 -0.99
CA VAL A 705 8.85 26.44 -0.99
C VAL A 705 7.82 26.12 0.10
N SER A 706 7.27 27.15 0.74
CA SER A 706 6.08 27.08 1.61
C SER A 706 5.09 28.15 1.16
N VAL A 707 3.80 27.85 1.20
CA VAL A 707 2.72 28.78 0.88
C VAL A 707 1.73 28.88 2.01
N THR A 708 1.20 30.10 2.22
CA THR A 708 0.10 30.35 3.15
C THR A 708 -0.91 31.28 2.50
N PHE A 709 -2.17 30.91 2.57
CA PHE A 709 -3.29 31.71 2.10
C PHE A 709 -4.09 32.18 3.30
N VAL A 710 -4.37 33.50 3.36
CA VAL A 710 -5.09 34.14 4.46
C VAL A 710 -6.20 34.99 3.88
N ARG A 711 -7.43 34.77 4.31
CA ARG A 711 -8.54 35.64 3.95
C ARG A 711 -8.40 36.99 4.58
N SER A 712 -8.63 38.08 3.83
CA SER A 712 -8.65 39.44 4.33
C SER A 712 -9.83 40.23 3.76
N HIS A 713 -10.10 41.41 4.29
CA HIS A 713 -11.15 42.28 3.75
C HIS A 713 -10.87 42.74 2.30
N ALA A 714 -9.61 42.73 1.88
CA ALA A 714 -9.19 43.19 0.55
C ALA A 714 -9.18 42.05 -0.50
N GLY A 715 -9.33 40.80 -0.08
CA GLY A 715 -9.23 39.63 -0.93
C GLY A 715 -8.53 38.46 -0.26
N LEU A 716 -7.82 37.65 -1.02
CA LEU A 716 -7.03 36.54 -0.49
C LEU A 716 -5.53 36.90 -0.54
N GLU A 717 -4.90 36.88 0.61
CA GLU A 717 -3.47 37.14 0.77
C GLU A 717 -2.69 35.85 0.62
N LEU A 718 -1.72 35.83 -0.31
CA LEU A 718 -0.77 34.74 -0.51
C LEU A 718 0.59 35.16 0.06
N PHE A 719 1.08 34.40 1.03
CA PHE A 719 2.45 34.49 1.51
C PHE A 719 3.26 33.32 0.95
N LEU A 720 4.40 33.64 0.34
CA LEU A 720 5.31 32.68 -0.30
C LEU A 720 6.69 32.76 0.38
N THR A 721 7.12 31.68 0.99
CA THR A 721 8.50 31.55 1.50
C THR A 721 9.25 30.57 0.61
N ALA A 722 10.36 30.99 0.01
CA ALA A 722 11.12 30.19 -0.91
C ALA A 722 12.63 30.28 -0.64
N SER A 723 13.33 29.15 -0.83
CA SER A 723 14.79 29.06 -0.85
C SER A 723 15.19 28.28 -2.09
N ILE A 724 15.39 29.01 -3.21
CA ILE A 724 15.71 28.45 -4.52
C ILE A 724 17.15 28.76 -4.87
N LYS A 725 17.90 27.75 -5.31
CA LYS A 725 19.26 27.90 -5.82
C LYS A 725 19.20 28.39 -7.29
N GLY A 726 19.89 29.47 -7.59
CA GLY A 726 19.92 30.06 -8.95
C GLY A 726 18.82 31.09 -9.16
N CYS A 727 18.15 31.05 -10.33
CA CYS A 727 17.09 31.98 -10.67
C CYS A 727 15.77 31.66 -9.98
N PRO A 728 14.97 32.68 -9.58
CA PRO A 728 13.63 32.45 -9.08
C PRO A 728 12.77 31.64 -10.05
N LEU A 729 11.93 30.76 -9.53
CA LEU A 729 10.97 30.00 -10.32
C LEU A 729 9.76 30.86 -10.66
N ALA A 730 9.30 30.79 -11.90
CA ALA A 730 8.03 31.39 -12.27
C ALA A 730 6.88 30.68 -11.55
N CYS A 731 5.92 31.45 -11.07
CA CYS A 731 4.73 30.98 -10.36
C CYS A 731 3.47 31.59 -10.98
N THR A 732 2.37 30.85 -10.90
CA THR A 732 1.03 31.40 -11.18
C THR A 732 0.13 31.05 -9.99
N ALA A 733 -0.34 32.05 -9.26
CA ALA A 733 -1.41 31.87 -8.28
C ALA A 733 -2.74 31.75 -9.05
N ALA A 734 -3.41 30.61 -8.90
CA ALA A 734 -4.60 30.26 -9.70
C ALA A 734 -5.73 29.71 -8.79
N VAL A 735 -6.01 30.41 -7.70
CA VAL A 735 -6.97 29.99 -6.67
C VAL A 735 -8.42 30.09 -7.21
N PRO A 736 -9.26 29.05 -6.98
CA PRO A 736 -10.68 29.11 -7.36
C PRO A 736 -11.41 30.33 -6.78
N GLY A 737 -12.17 31.04 -7.62
CA GLY A 737 -12.90 32.25 -7.21
C GLY A 737 -12.05 33.55 -7.21
N TYR A 738 -10.76 33.48 -7.55
CA TYR A 738 -9.86 34.62 -7.62
C TYR A 738 -9.21 34.76 -9.00
N ARG A 739 -8.86 36.00 -9.36
CA ARG A 739 -8.17 36.27 -10.64
C ARG A 739 -6.77 35.70 -10.62
N PRO A 740 -6.37 34.90 -11.63
CA PRO A 740 -5.02 34.38 -11.72
C PRO A 740 -3.98 35.49 -11.76
N LYS A 741 -2.86 35.29 -11.07
CA LYS A 741 -1.77 36.25 -10.99
C LYS A 741 -0.41 35.59 -11.16
N ASP A 742 0.37 36.07 -12.11
CA ASP A 742 1.75 35.62 -12.33
C ASP A 742 2.69 36.35 -11.36
N LEU A 743 3.63 35.59 -10.80
CA LEU A 743 4.68 36.00 -9.88
C LEU A 743 5.87 35.07 -10.02
N ASP A 744 6.88 35.22 -9.21
CA ASP A 744 7.98 34.28 -9.08
C ASP A 744 8.31 34.06 -7.59
N THR A 745 9.22 33.14 -7.31
CA THR A 745 9.60 32.76 -5.94
C THR A 745 10.39 33.82 -5.17
N SER A 746 10.70 34.98 -5.77
CA SER A 746 11.25 36.13 -5.05
C SER A 746 10.18 37.02 -4.40
N HIS A 747 8.92 36.86 -4.81
CA HIS A 747 7.79 37.60 -4.24
C HIS A 747 7.32 36.91 -2.95
N ALA A 748 7.57 37.54 -1.81
CA ALA A 748 7.15 37.00 -0.51
C ALA A 748 5.63 37.19 -0.24
N TYR A 749 4.97 38.07 -0.96
CA TYR A 749 3.57 38.44 -0.75
C TYR A 749 2.84 38.78 -2.04
N CYS A 750 1.57 38.41 -2.11
CA CYS A 750 0.70 38.75 -3.21
C CYS A 750 -0.77 38.81 -2.76
N LEU A 751 -1.49 39.88 -3.09
CA LEU A 751 -2.93 39.98 -2.93
C LEU A 751 -3.65 39.48 -4.19
N LEU A 752 -4.60 38.57 -4.02
CA LEU A 752 -5.47 38.02 -5.06
C LEU A 752 -6.85 38.66 -4.93
N GLU A 753 -7.35 39.21 -6.03
CA GLU A 753 -8.65 39.85 -6.12
C GLU A 753 -9.72 38.82 -6.50
N PRO A 754 -10.93 38.86 -5.91
CA PRO A 754 -12.05 38.05 -6.37
C PRO A 754 -12.36 38.25 -7.85
N VAL A 755 -12.92 37.23 -8.51
CA VAL A 755 -13.35 37.30 -9.91
C VAL A 755 -14.57 38.18 -10.10
#